data_281b53a9ba337c25666a79e7195c4f4f
#
_entry.id   281b53a9ba337c25666a79e7195c4f4f
#
_cell.length_a   1.000
_cell.length_b   1.000
_cell.length_c   1.000
_cell.angle_alpha   90.00
_cell.angle_beta   90.00
_cell.angle_gamma   90.00
#
_symmetry.space_group_name_H-M   'P 1'
#
loop_
_entity.id
_entity.type
_entity.pdbx_description
1 polymer ?
#
loop_
_entity_poly.entity_id
_entity_poly.type
_entity_poly.pdbx_seq_one_letter_code
_entity_poly.pdbx_strand_id
1 'polypeptide(L)'
;MSELAAVSVTALKGVGAALAEKLAKVGLENLQDVLFHLPLRYQDRTRITPIGALRPGQDAVVEGIVAGADVVMGRRRSLLVRLQDGSGTLSLRFFHFSQAQKEGLKRGTALRCYGEVRPGATGLEIYHPEYRAQSGDEPAPVEQSLTPIYPTTEGLTQQRLRQLSQQALARLGPRSLPDWLPDELARDYRLAPLDEAIRYLHRPPPDADVEELAEGRHWAQHRLAFEELLTHQLSLQRLREQVRAQQAPALPPAQKLPQQYLANLGFAPTGAQQRVGAEIAYDLAQSEPMLRLVQGDVGAGKTVVAALAALQALEAGYQVALMAPTEILAEQHFLNFSKWLAPLGLDVAWLAGKLKGKARAAALEQIASGCPMVVGTHALFQDEVRFKRLALVIIDEQHRFGVQQRLALRQKGIDGRLCPHQLIMTATPIPRTLAMSAYADLDTSILDELPPGRTPVNTLVIADSRRDEVVERVRNACQQGRQAYWVCTLIEESEELTCQAAETSFEELSAALGELRVGLIHGRMKPAEKAAVMDEFKQGKLQLLVATTVIEVGVDVPNASLMIIENPERLGLAQLHQLRGRVGRGSAASHCVLLYHAPLSQLGRERLAIMRETTDGFVIAEKDLELRGPGEMLGTRQTGLLQFKVADLMRDADLLPAVRDAAQALLEHWPQHVAPLLERWLRHGQQYGQV
;
A
#
# COMPACT_ATOMS: atom_id res chain seq x y z
N MET A 1 -21.54 18.78 -13.11
CA MET A 1 -21.19 17.69 -14.08
C MET A 1 -20.83 18.29 -15.43
N SER A 2 -19.81 17.76 -16.14
CA SER A 2 -19.52 18.14 -17.52
C SER A 2 -20.61 17.61 -18.47
N GLU A 3 -20.81 18.26 -19.62
CA GLU A 3 -21.75 17.74 -20.63
C GLU A 3 -21.38 16.32 -21.06
N LEU A 4 -20.09 16.01 -21.20
CA LEU A 4 -19.61 14.68 -21.60
C LEU A 4 -19.84 13.60 -20.51
N ALA A 5 -19.93 13.99 -19.26
CA ALA A 5 -20.28 13.07 -18.18
C ALA A 5 -21.76 12.66 -18.18
N ALA A 6 -22.62 13.48 -18.78
CA ALA A 6 -24.05 13.18 -18.93
C ALA A 6 -24.37 12.35 -20.18
N VAL A 7 -23.44 12.23 -21.13
CA VAL A 7 -23.64 11.51 -22.38
C VAL A 7 -23.15 10.08 -22.26
N SER A 8 -24.09 9.10 -22.35
CA SER A 8 -23.76 7.67 -22.32
C SER A 8 -22.85 7.25 -23.49
N VAL A 9 -22.00 6.23 -23.28
CA VAL A 9 -21.19 5.59 -24.34
C VAL A 9 -22.02 5.06 -25.49
N THR A 10 -23.30 4.76 -25.29
CA THR A 10 -24.22 4.33 -26.33
C THR A 10 -24.47 5.40 -27.42
N ALA A 11 -24.14 6.67 -27.16
CA ALA A 11 -24.18 7.75 -28.14
C ALA A 11 -23.05 7.69 -29.18
N LEU A 12 -22.06 6.80 -28.98
CA LEU A 12 -20.96 6.59 -29.91
C LEU A 12 -21.36 5.58 -30.99
N LYS A 13 -20.93 5.82 -32.23
CA LYS A 13 -21.24 4.92 -33.35
C LYS A 13 -20.68 3.51 -33.11
N GLY A 14 -21.54 2.52 -33.23
CA GLY A 14 -21.20 1.12 -33.08
C GLY A 14 -21.20 0.61 -31.63
N VAL A 15 -21.73 1.36 -30.67
CA VAL A 15 -21.93 0.89 -29.30
C VAL A 15 -23.40 0.50 -29.11
N GLY A 16 -23.66 -0.82 -29.20
CA GLY A 16 -24.93 -1.40 -28.81
C GLY A 16 -24.91 -1.88 -27.35
N ALA A 17 -26.04 -2.38 -26.83
CA ALA A 17 -26.20 -2.81 -25.44
C ALA A 17 -25.11 -3.80 -24.99
N ALA A 18 -24.82 -4.83 -25.77
CA ALA A 18 -23.81 -5.83 -25.42
C ALA A 18 -22.38 -5.27 -25.33
N LEU A 19 -22.04 -4.24 -26.13
CA LEU A 19 -20.75 -3.58 -26.02
C LEU A 19 -20.73 -2.60 -24.83
N ALA A 20 -21.83 -1.91 -24.57
CA ALA A 20 -21.96 -1.03 -23.41
C ALA A 20 -21.77 -1.80 -22.07
N GLU A 21 -22.32 -3.01 -21.95
CA GLU A 21 -22.08 -3.88 -20.79
C GLU A 21 -20.59 -4.26 -20.61
N LYS A 22 -19.88 -4.51 -21.72
CA LYS A 22 -18.44 -4.79 -21.68
C LYS A 22 -17.63 -3.55 -21.28
N LEU A 23 -18.02 -2.39 -21.78
CA LEU A 23 -17.40 -1.11 -21.42
C LEU A 23 -17.62 -0.75 -19.96
N ALA A 24 -18.82 -1.02 -19.43
CA ALA A 24 -19.13 -0.81 -18.00
C ALA A 24 -18.26 -1.68 -17.08
N LYS A 25 -17.86 -2.90 -17.50
CA LYS A 25 -16.93 -3.74 -16.72
C LYS A 25 -15.54 -3.14 -16.52
N VAL A 26 -15.13 -2.22 -17.39
CA VAL A 26 -13.88 -1.44 -17.28
C VAL A 26 -14.14 0.01 -16.86
N GLY A 27 -15.33 0.31 -16.34
CA GLY A 27 -15.70 1.61 -15.79
C GLY A 27 -16.00 2.68 -16.86
N LEU A 28 -16.31 2.30 -18.09
CA LEU A 28 -16.61 3.23 -19.19
C LEU A 28 -18.12 3.30 -19.43
N GLU A 29 -18.80 4.23 -18.79
CA GLU A 29 -20.25 4.41 -18.87
C GLU A 29 -20.67 5.62 -19.70
N ASN A 30 -19.83 6.65 -19.76
CA ASN A 30 -20.08 7.90 -20.44
C ASN A 30 -18.85 8.39 -21.24
N LEU A 31 -19.01 9.48 -21.98
CA LEU A 31 -17.93 9.99 -22.83
C LEU A 31 -16.75 10.55 -22.05
N GLN A 32 -16.97 11.11 -20.87
CA GLN A 32 -15.89 11.57 -20.02
C GLN A 32 -15.04 10.37 -19.56
N ASP A 33 -15.66 9.24 -19.20
CA ASP A 33 -14.92 8.05 -18.81
C ASP A 33 -14.01 7.54 -19.94
N VAL A 34 -14.49 7.61 -21.20
CA VAL A 34 -13.67 7.26 -22.38
C VAL A 34 -12.46 8.17 -22.54
N LEU A 35 -12.60 9.48 -22.27
CA LEU A 35 -11.49 10.43 -22.33
C LEU A 35 -10.49 10.28 -21.19
N PHE A 36 -10.93 9.81 -20.02
CA PHE A 36 -10.07 9.52 -18.87
C PHE A 36 -9.60 8.06 -18.83
N HIS A 37 -9.94 7.25 -19.85
CA HIS A 37 -9.37 5.94 -20.07
C HIS A 37 -8.08 6.07 -20.87
N LEU A 38 -6.99 6.40 -20.18
CA LEU A 38 -5.73 6.76 -20.80
C LEU A 38 -4.96 5.54 -21.33
N PRO A 39 -4.14 5.73 -22.38
CA PRO A 39 -3.27 4.68 -22.88
C PRO A 39 -2.23 4.26 -21.85
N LEU A 40 -1.94 2.95 -21.80
CA LEU A 40 -0.86 2.38 -20.98
C LEU A 40 0.51 2.60 -21.61
N ARG A 41 0.56 2.59 -22.93
CA ARG A 41 1.79 2.74 -23.74
C ARG A 41 1.44 3.12 -25.15
N TYR A 42 2.46 3.45 -25.93
CA TYR A 42 2.34 3.87 -27.31
C TYR A 42 3.18 2.99 -28.23
N GLN A 43 2.76 2.88 -29.47
CA GLN A 43 3.48 2.21 -30.55
C GLN A 43 3.78 3.23 -31.63
N ASP A 44 5.03 3.31 -32.09
CA ASP A 44 5.39 4.16 -33.23
C ASP A 44 5.01 3.45 -34.53
N ARG A 45 3.93 3.92 -35.17
CA ARG A 45 3.46 3.48 -36.48
C ARG A 45 3.55 4.59 -37.53
N THR A 46 4.27 5.64 -37.20
CA THR A 46 4.35 6.87 -38.02
C THR A 46 5.45 6.78 -39.10
N ARG A 47 6.34 5.78 -38.99
CA ARG A 47 7.47 5.61 -39.89
C ARG A 47 7.48 4.19 -40.46
N ILE A 48 7.71 4.11 -41.78
CA ILE A 48 7.95 2.84 -42.45
C ILE A 48 9.44 2.55 -42.38
N THR A 49 9.77 1.37 -41.84
CA THR A 49 11.16 0.94 -41.75
C THR A 49 11.49 0.00 -42.91
N PRO A 50 12.53 0.27 -43.71
CA PRO A 50 12.98 -0.66 -44.74
C PRO A 50 13.35 -2.02 -44.13
N ILE A 51 13.01 -3.11 -44.80
CA ILE A 51 13.25 -4.49 -44.31
C ILE A 51 14.73 -4.73 -44.01
N GLY A 52 15.63 -4.18 -44.84
CA GLY A 52 17.08 -4.29 -44.64
C GLY A 52 17.62 -3.54 -43.42
N ALA A 53 16.85 -2.60 -42.83
CA ALA A 53 17.20 -1.83 -41.66
C ALA A 53 16.66 -2.40 -40.35
N LEU A 54 15.86 -3.46 -40.40
CA LEU A 54 15.21 -4.06 -39.23
C LEU A 54 16.22 -4.68 -38.25
N ARG A 55 15.95 -4.56 -36.97
CA ARG A 55 16.73 -5.18 -35.89
C ARG A 55 15.83 -6.09 -35.04
N PRO A 56 16.34 -7.24 -34.56
CA PRO A 56 15.60 -8.08 -33.61
C PRO A 56 15.22 -7.32 -32.34
N GLY A 57 13.97 -7.55 -31.88
CA GLY A 57 13.46 -6.96 -30.64
C GLY A 57 12.81 -5.60 -30.82
N GLN A 58 12.84 -4.99 -32.02
CA GLN A 58 12.14 -3.74 -32.28
C GLN A 58 10.73 -3.98 -32.84
N ASP A 59 9.79 -3.12 -32.50
CA ASP A 59 8.52 -3.00 -33.20
C ASP A 59 8.69 -2.14 -34.46
N ALA A 60 8.17 -2.57 -35.59
CA ALA A 60 8.31 -1.84 -36.84
C ALA A 60 7.06 -1.91 -37.73
N VAL A 61 6.81 -0.81 -38.46
CA VAL A 61 5.93 -0.81 -39.63
C VAL A 61 6.78 -1.10 -40.86
N VAL A 62 6.39 -2.08 -41.64
CA VAL A 62 7.05 -2.49 -42.86
C VAL A 62 6.06 -2.50 -44.02
N GLU A 63 6.52 -2.09 -45.17
CA GLU A 63 5.79 -2.25 -46.43
C GLU A 63 6.57 -3.17 -47.36
N GLY A 64 5.84 -3.92 -48.14
CA GLY A 64 6.47 -4.77 -49.13
C GLY A 64 5.45 -5.54 -49.97
N ILE A 65 5.97 -6.26 -50.95
CA ILE A 65 5.20 -7.12 -51.86
C ILE A 65 5.39 -8.58 -51.42
N VAL A 66 4.31 -9.32 -51.33
CA VAL A 66 4.34 -10.75 -51.04
C VAL A 66 5.07 -11.50 -52.16
N ALA A 67 6.21 -12.07 -51.86
CA ALA A 67 6.99 -12.91 -52.75
C ALA A 67 6.49 -14.36 -52.82
N GLY A 68 5.86 -14.83 -51.74
CA GLY A 68 5.26 -16.17 -51.66
C GLY A 68 4.58 -16.41 -50.32
N ALA A 69 3.63 -17.34 -50.27
CA ALA A 69 2.89 -17.74 -49.09
C ALA A 69 2.74 -19.27 -49.05
N ASP A 70 3.40 -19.89 -48.08
CA ASP A 70 3.47 -21.34 -47.99
C ASP A 70 2.96 -21.84 -46.63
N VAL A 71 2.26 -22.98 -46.63
CA VAL A 71 1.90 -23.65 -45.37
C VAL A 71 3.04 -24.59 -44.99
N VAL A 72 3.68 -24.25 -43.88
CA VAL A 72 4.84 -25.01 -43.36
C VAL A 72 4.39 -25.90 -42.21
N MET A 73 4.78 -27.18 -42.30
CA MET A 73 4.56 -28.19 -41.25
C MET A 73 5.83 -28.29 -40.39
N GLY A 74 5.81 -27.77 -39.20
CA GLY A 74 6.85 -27.90 -38.15
C GLY A 74 6.25 -28.53 -36.91
N ARG A 75 6.71 -28.10 -35.70
CA ARG A 75 6.05 -28.50 -34.44
C ARG A 75 4.58 -28.09 -34.40
N ARG A 76 4.22 -27.01 -35.09
CA ARG A 76 2.83 -26.58 -35.33
C ARG A 76 2.70 -26.15 -36.79
N ARG A 77 1.53 -26.43 -37.40
CA ARG A 77 1.19 -25.92 -38.71
C ARG A 77 1.16 -24.40 -38.70
N SER A 78 1.82 -23.73 -39.64
CA SER A 78 1.84 -22.28 -39.76
C SER A 78 1.81 -21.84 -41.23
N LEU A 79 1.22 -20.67 -41.48
CA LEU A 79 1.30 -19.97 -42.75
C LEU A 79 2.52 -19.05 -42.70
N LEU A 80 3.47 -19.24 -43.59
CA LEU A 80 4.66 -18.42 -43.75
C LEU A 80 4.52 -17.57 -45.02
N VAL A 81 4.51 -16.24 -44.84
CA VAL A 81 4.40 -15.28 -45.94
C VAL A 81 5.71 -14.52 -46.05
N ARG A 82 6.35 -14.54 -47.19
CA ARG A 82 7.60 -13.82 -47.47
C ARG A 82 7.28 -12.46 -48.07
N LEU A 83 7.70 -11.41 -47.42
CA LEU A 83 7.52 -10.00 -47.82
C LEU A 83 8.87 -9.42 -48.28
N GLN A 84 8.87 -8.69 -49.35
CA GLN A 84 10.05 -8.03 -49.93
C GLN A 84 9.76 -6.57 -50.25
N ASP A 85 10.73 -5.67 -50.02
CA ASP A 85 10.65 -4.24 -50.33
C ASP A 85 11.80 -3.73 -51.19
N GLY A 86 12.64 -4.63 -51.71
CA GLY A 86 13.85 -4.28 -52.46
C GLY A 86 15.10 -4.07 -51.59
N SER A 87 14.96 -3.81 -50.30
CA SER A 87 16.08 -3.71 -49.33
C SER A 87 16.36 -5.03 -48.60
N GLY A 88 15.37 -5.91 -48.54
CA GLY A 88 15.49 -7.19 -47.85
C GLY A 88 14.26 -8.10 -47.96
N THR A 89 14.29 -9.20 -47.23
CA THR A 89 13.18 -10.14 -47.09
C THR A 89 12.82 -10.35 -45.64
N LEU A 90 11.52 -10.32 -45.33
CA LEU A 90 10.94 -10.53 -44.02
C LEU A 90 9.92 -11.65 -44.07
N SER A 91 9.92 -12.55 -43.09
CA SER A 91 8.93 -13.64 -43.00
C SER A 91 7.81 -13.23 -42.01
N LEU A 92 6.57 -13.32 -42.44
CA LEU A 92 5.39 -13.16 -41.58
C LEU A 92 4.84 -14.54 -41.27
N ARG A 93 4.72 -14.89 -39.98
CA ARG A 93 4.31 -16.21 -39.54
C ARG A 93 3.00 -16.18 -38.76
N PHE A 94 2.01 -16.98 -39.26
CA PHE A 94 0.69 -17.12 -38.64
C PHE A 94 0.48 -18.57 -38.20
N PHE A 95 0.38 -18.81 -36.89
CA PHE A 95 0.09 -20.14 -36.33
C PHE A 95 -1.40 -20.50 -36.39
N HIS A 96 -2.25 -19.47 -36.42
CA HIS A 96 -3.69 -19.57 -36.61
C HIS A 96 -4.07 -18.74 -37.84
N PHE A 97 -4.60 -19.36 -38.85
CA PHE A 97 -4.97 -18.66 -40.08
C PHE A 97 -6.20 -19.33 -40.73
N SER A 98 -7.05 -18.54 -41.38
CA SER A 98 -8.19 -18.99 -42.18
C SER A 98 -7.78 -19.19 -43.61
N GLN A 99 -8.65 -19.94 -44.38
CA GLN A 99 -8.45 -20.11 -45.82
C GLN A 99 -8.54 -18.75 -46.55
N ALA A 100 -9.48 -17.90 -46.13
CA ALA A 100 -9.62 -16.56 -46.71
C ALA A 100 -8.35 -15.69 -46.47
N GLN A 101 -7.71 -15.82 -45.32
CA GLN A 101 -6.45 -15.14 -45.05
C GLN A 101 -5.31 -15.62 -45.95
N LYS A 102 -5.19 -16.92 -46.16
CA LYS A 102 -4.23 -17.49 -47.09
C LYS A 102 -4.46 -17.02 -48.53
N GLU A 103 -5.73 -16.94 -48.95
CA GLU A 103 -6.11 -16.49 -50.29
C GLU A 103 -5.90 -14.98 -50.47
N GLY A 104 -6.02 -14.17 -49.42
CA GLY A 104 -5.75 -12.73 -49.43
C GLY A 104 -4.26 -12.38 -49.47
N LEU A 105 -3.38 -13.31 -49.03
CA LEU A 105 -1.93 -13.10 -48.97
C LEU A 105 -1.18 -13.75 -50.13
N LYS A 106 -1.70 -13.59 -51.37
CA LYS A 106 -1.10 -14.15 -52.57
C LYS A 106 0.14 -13.39 -53.04
N ARG A 107 1.00 -14.05 -53.77
CA ARG A 107 2.14 -13.42 -54.45
C ARG A 107 1.71 -12.21 -55.27
N GLY A 108 2.44 -11.13 -55.10
CA GLY A 108 2.17 -9.83 -55.73
C GLY A 108 1.26 -8.88 -54.91
N THR A 109 0.67 -9.35 -53.81
CA THR A 109 -0.09 -8.47 -52.93
C THR A 109 0.80 -7.49 -52.20
N ALA A 110 0.54 -6.22 -52.31
CA ALA A 110 1.23 -5.18 -51.51
C ALA A 110 0.63 -5.17 -50.11
N LEU A 111 1.47 -5.25 -49.11
CA LEU A 111 1.11 -5.27 -47.67
C LEU A 111 1.85 -4.21 -46.91
N ARG A 112 1.12 -3.56 -45.99
CA ARG A 112 1.73 -2.87 -44.84
C ARG A 112 1.46 -3.73 -43.62
N CYS A 113 2.49 -4.04 -42.83
CA CYS A 113 2.37 -4.83 -41.60
C CYS A 113 3.11 -4.16 -40.47
N TYR A 114 2.65 -4.43 -39.24
CA TYR A 114 3.22 -3.97 -37.99
C TYR A 114 3.39 -5.15 -37.02
N GLY A 115 4.52 -5.18 -36.33
CA GLY A 115 4.77 -6.16 -35.26
C GLY A 115 6.21 -6.17 -34.81
N GLU A 116 6.45 -6.96 -33.76
CA GLU A 116 7.80 -7.17 -33.20
C GLU A 116 8.64 -8.05 -34.12
N VAL A 117 9.79 -7.53 -34.48
CA VAL A 117 10.78 -8.24 -35.32
C VAL A 117 11.57 -9.21 -34.45
N ARG A 118 11.55 -10.48 -34.82
CA ARG A 118 12.22 -11.57 -34.10
C ARG A 118 13.20 -12.32 -35.00
N PRO A 119 14.25 -12.90 -34.44
CA PRO A 119 15.10 -13.82 -35.21
C PRO A 119 14.32 -15.12 -35.50
N GLY A 120 14.33 -15.56 -36.76
CA GLY A 120 13.72 -16.79 -37.21
C GLY A 120 14.74 -17.72 -37.86
N ALA A 121 14.28 -18.91 -38.31
CA ALA A 121 15.13 -19.94 -38.90
C ALA A 121 15.80 -19.49 -40.22
N THR A 122 15.16 -18.60 -40.97
CA THR A 122 15.59 -18.18 -42.32
C THR A 122 15.86 -16.67 -42.42
N GLY A 123 16.02 -15.98 -41.28
CA GLY A 123 16.19 -14.53 -41.21
C GLY A 123 15.23 -13.91 -40.19
N LEU A 124 14.84 -12.66 -40.42
CA LEU A 124 13.91 -11.95 -39.52
C LEU A 124 12.46 -12.40 -39.77
N GLU A 125 11.73 -12.58 -38.70
CA GLU A 125 10.31 -12.96 -38.73
C GLU A 125 9.47 -12.02 -37.85
N ILE A 126 8.20 -11.81 -38.23
CA ILE A 126 7.17 -11.22 -37.38
C ILE A 126 6.07 -12.25 -37.18
N TYR A 127 5.70 -12.51 -35.91
CA TYR A 127 4.64 -13.46 -35.57
C TYR A 127 3.32 -12.75 -35.41
N HIS A 128 2.28 -13.24 -36.10
CA HIS A 128 0.94 -12.68 -36.09
C HIS A 128 0.90 -11.15 -36.27
N PRO A 129 1.56 -10.59 -37.32
CA PRO A 129 1.55 -9.14 -37.52
C PRO A 129 0.12 -8.62 -37.71
N GLU A 130 -0.12 -7.41 -37.23
CA GLU A 130 -1.25 -6.64 -37.78
C GLU A 130 -0.91 -6.28 -39.23
N TYR A 131 -1.78 -6.55 -40.20
CA TYR A 131 -1.51 -6.24 -41.59
C TYR A 131 -2.72 -5.68 -42.31
N ARG A 132 -2.45 -4.91 -43.37
CA ARG A 132 -3.43 -4.38 -44.28
C ARG A 132 -2.93 -4.52 -45.71
N ALA A 133 -3.78 -5.10 -46.58
CA ALA A 133 -3.50 -5.07 -48.00
C ALA A 133 -3.66 -3.64 -48.53
N GLN A 134 -2.75 -3.22 -49.36
CA GLN A 134 -2.82 -1.95 -50.04
C GLN A 134 -3.51 -2.18 -51.40
N SER A 135 -4.61 -1.46 -51.64
CA SER A 135 -5.38 -1.51 -52.88
C SER A 135 -5.29 -0.17 -53.56
N GLY A 136 -4.57 -0.08 -54.69
CA GLY A 136 -4.42 1.13 -55.49
C GLY A 136 -2.96 1.60 -55.65
N ASP A 137 -2.72 2.51 -56.60
CA ASP A 137 -1.40 3.07 -56.92
C ASP A 137 -0.89 4.10 -55.89
N GLU A 138 -1.75 4.60 -54.99
CA GLU A 138 -1.33 5.52 -53.94
C GLU A 138 -1.08 4.77 -52.63
N PRO A 139 0.12 4.93 -51.99
CA PRO A 139 0.38 4.37 -50.67
C PRO A 139 -0.55 4.98 -49.64
N ALA A 140 -1.22 4.14 -48.85
CA ALA A 140 -2.04 4.63 -47.75
C ALA A 140 -1.22 5.54 -46.84
N PRO A 141 -1.76 6.67 -46.37
CA PRO A 141 -1.00 7.54 -45.47
C PRO A 141 -0.58 6.82 -44.20
N VAL A 142 0.62 7.09 -43.71
CA VAL A 142 1.09 6.63 -42.40
C VAL A 142 0.29 7.29 -41.27
N GLU A 143 0.28 6.68 -40.10
CA GLU A 143 -0.35 7.30 -38.95
C GLU A 143 0.37 8.64 -38.61
N GLN A 144 -0.41 9.69 -38.37
CA GLN A 144 0.11 11.03 -38.07
C GLN A 144 0.38 11.26 -36.58
N SER A 145 0.14 10.27 -35.77
CA SER A 145 0.36 10.28 -34.32
C SER A 145 0.77 8.89 -33.87
N LEU A 146 1.42 8.81 -32.71
CA LEU A 146 1.71 7.54 -32.06
C LEU A 146 0.39 6.79 -31.77
N THR A 147 0.44 5.47 -31.94
CA THR A 147 -0.74 4.61 -31.75
C THR A 147 -0.92 4.23 -30.29
N PRO A 148 -2.02 4.65 -29.62
CA PRO A 148 -2.25 4.35 -28.22
C PRO A 148 -2.68 2.88 -28.02
N ILE A 149 -2.21 2.29 -26.92
CA ILE A 149 -2.61 0.97 -26.42
C ILE A 149 -3.32 1.17 -25.09
N TYR A 150 -4.60 0.85 -25.04
CA TYR A 150 -5.47 1.05 -23.88
C TYR A 150 -5.54 -0.17 -22.98
N PRO A 151 -5.83 0.00 -21.66
CA PRO A 151 -6.30 -1.09 -20.81
C PRO A 151 -7.53 -1.75 -21.43
N THR A 152 -7.58 -3.09 -21.43
CA THR A 152 -8.67 -3.83 -22.05
C THR A 152 -9.08 -5.05 -21.26
N THR A 153 -10.24 -5.60 -21.54
CA THR A 153 -10.74 -6.85 -20.97
C THR A 153 -11.22 -7.77 -22.09
N GLU A 154 -11.58 -9.00 -21.73
CA GLU A 154 -12.07 -9.99 -22.71
C GLU A 154 -13.25 -9.47 -23.55
N GLY A 155 -13.07 -9.53 -24.86
CA GLY A 155 -14.06 -9.10 -25.85
C GLY A 155 -14.05 -7.62 -26.19
N LEU A 156 -13.09 -6.81 -25.67
CA LEU A 156 -12.78 -5.45 -26.14
C LEU A 156 -11.46 -5.48 -26.92
N THR A 157 -11.48 -5.01 -28.16
CA THR A 157 -10.29 -4.92 -29.02
C THR A 157 -9.68 -3.52 -28.97
N GLN A 158 -8.35 -3.42 -29.14
CA GLN A 158 -7.63 -2.16 -29.23
C GLN A 158 -8.17 -1.23 -30.35
N GLN A 159 -8.49 -1.83 -31.50
CA GLN A 159 -9.07 -1.09 -32.61
C GLN A 159 -10.40 -0.43 -32.22
N ARG A 160 -11.24 -1.15 -31.46
CA ARG A 160 -12.52 -0.62 -31.01
C ARG A 160 -12.33 0.53 -30.01
N LEU A 161 -11.46 0.35 -29.02
CA LEU A 161 -11.15 1.39 -28.03
C LEU A 161 -10.61 2.64 -28.70
N ARG A 162 -9.69 2.52 -29.67
CA ARG A 162 -9.17 3.66 -30.46
C ARG A 162 -10.28 4.37 -31.24
N GLN A 163 -11.22 3.65 -31.85
CA GLN A 163 -12.37 4.25 -32.54
C GLN A 163 -13.30 5.03 -31.59
N LEU A 164 -13.56 4.49 -30.40
CA LEU A 164 -14.40 5.14 -29.39
C LEU A 164 -13.72 6.38 -28.84
N SER A 165 -12.44 6.29 -28.49
CA SER A 165 -11.62 7.42 -28.05
C SER A 165 -11.58 8.54 -29.09
N GLN A 166 -11.40 8.21 -30.37
CA GLN A 166 -11.39 9.20 -31.44
C GLN A 166 -12.75 9.93 -31.57
N GLN A 167 -13.86 9.21 -31.43
CA GLN A 167 -15.19 9.81 -31.44
C GLN A 167 -15.45 10.71 -30.23
N ALA A 168 -14.96 10.31 -29.04
CA ALA A 168 -15.05 11.11 -27.82
C ALA A 168 -14.20 12.38 -27.94
N LEU A 169 -12.96 12.28 -28.45
CA LEU A 169 -12.07 13.42 -28.71
C LEU A 169 -12.66 14.44 -29.70
N ALA A 170 -13.44 13.97 -30.70
CA ALA A 170 -14.12 14.87 -31.63
C ALA A 170 -15.20 15.74 -30.97
N ARG A 171 -15.69 15.33 -29.79
CA ARG A 171 -16.68 16.09 -28.99
C ARG A 171 -16.04 16.88 -27.84
N LEU A 172 -14.72 16.75 -27.66
CA LEU A 172 -13.98 17.44 -26.61
C LEU A 172 -13.83 18.93 -26.95
N GLY A 173 -14.20 19.80 -26.03
CA GLY A 173 -14.03 21.23 -26.11
C GLY A 173 -14.23 21.91 -24.76
N PRO A 174 -13.92 23.21 -24.63
CA PRO A 174 -13.94 23.91 -23.33
C PRO A 174 -15.30 23.92 -22.62
N ARG A 175 -16.40 23.87 -23.38
CA ARG A 175 -17.75 23.79 -22.80
C ARG A 175 -18.17 22.39 -22.44
N SER A 176 -17.77 21.40 -23.23
CA SER A 176 -18.18 20.01 -23.04
C SER A 176 -17.41 19.32 -21.89
N LEU A 177 -16.14 19.69 -21.69
CA LEU A 177 -15.30 19.29 -20.57
C LEU A 177 -14.62 20.52 -19.97
N PRO A 178 -15.30 21.27 -19.07
CA PRO A 178 -14.74 22.46 -18.46
C PRO A 178 -13.46 22.13 -17.66
N ASP A 179 -12.47 23.01 -17.73
CA ASP A 179 -11.35 22.97 -16.78
C ASP A 179 -11.84 23.59 -15.45
N TRP A 180 -11.78 22.80 -14.38
CA TRP A 180 -12.21 23.22 -13.06
C TRP A 180 -11.06 23.79 -12.20
N LEU A 181 -9.82 23.77 -12.72
CA LEU A 181 -8.74 24.52 -12.07
C LEU A 181 -8.88 26.00 -12.43
N PRO A 182 -8.88 26.90 -11.45
CA PRO A 182 -8.83 28.34 -11.72
C PRO A 182 -7.58 28.70 -12.52
N ASP A 183 -7.71 29.64 -13.47
CA ASP A 183 -6.61 30.10 -14.34
C ASP A 183 -5.40 30.61 -13.54
N GLU A 184 -5.62 31.16 -12.36
CA GLU A 184 -4.56 31.61 -11.46
C GLU A 184 -3.73 30.45 -10.95
N LEU A 185 -4.38 29.41 -10.41
CA LEU A 185 -3.70 28.20 -9.95
C LEU A 185 -3.01 27.48 -11.11
N ALA A 186 -3.68 27.35 -12.27
CA ALA A 186 -3.07 26.72 -13.44
C ALA A 186 -1.78 27.44 -13.86
N ARG A 187 -1.73 28.77 -13.81
CA ARG A 187 -0.54 29.58 -14.12
C ARG A 187 0.55 29.42 -13.05
N ASP A 188 0.19 29.50 -11.78
CA ASP A 188 1.14 29.42 -10.65
C ASP A 188 1.90 28.09 -10.65
N TYR A 189 1.20 27.00 -10.97
CA TYR A 189 1.80 25.67 -11.07
C TYR A 189 2.20 25.25 -12.49
N ARG A 190 2.14 26.17 -13.47
CA ARG A 190 2.53 25.95 -14.88
C ARG A 190 1.83 24.75 -15.51
N LEU A 191 0.55 24.58 -15.23
CA LEU A 191 -0.26 23.51 -15.73
C LEU A 191 -0.88 23.87 -17.08
N ALA A 192 -0.80 22.99 -18.05
CA ALA A 192 -1.43 23.16 -19.35
C ALA A 192 -2.96 23.00 -19.25
N PRO A 193 -3.73 23.51 -20.24
CA PRO A 193 -5.17 23.27 -20.32
C PRO A 193 -5.52 21.78 -20.33
N LEU A 194 -6.62 21.41 -19.67
CA LEU A 194 -7.06 20.04 -19.52
C LEU A 194 -7.32 19.35 -20.87
N ASP A 195 -7.99 20.02 -21.76
CA ASP A 195 -8.36 19.49 -23.08
C ASP A 195 -7.12 19.23 -23.96
N GLU A 196 -6.10 20.09 -23.87
CA GLU A 196 -4.82 19.90 -24.56
C GLU A 196 -4.08 18.66 -24.02
N ALA A 197 -4.03 18.50 -22.69
CA ALA A 197 -3.39 17.35 -22.09
C ALA A 197 -4.08 16.03 -22.49
N ILE A 198 -5.41 15.98 -22.46
CA ILE A 198 -6.18 14.81 -22.89
C ILE A 198 -5.95 14.51 -24.38
N ARG A 199 -6.01 15.54 -25.25
CA ARG A 199 -5.76 15.35 -26.68
C ARG A 199 -4.36 14.80 -26.95
N TYR A 200 -3.37 15.35 -26.27
CA TYR A 200 -2.00 14.91 -26.41
C TYR A 200 -1.84 13.43 -26.02
N LEU A 201 -2.35 13.04 -24.86
CA LEU A 201 -2.23 11.67 -24.37
C LEU A 201 -2.94 10.65 -25.27
N HIS A 202 -4.03 11.00 -25.90
CA HIS A 202 -4.70 10.10 -26.84
C HIS A 202 -4.09 10.09 -28.24
N ARG A 203 -3.39 11.14 -28.64
CA ARG A 203 -2.80 11.32 -29.98
C ARG A 203 -1.48 12.07 -29.91
N PRO A 204 -0.43 11.50 -29.26
CA PRO A 204 0.87 12.15 -29.25
C PRO A 204 1.41 12.31 -30.66
N PRO A 205 2.07 13.44 -30.97
CA PRO A 205 2.69 13.64 -32.29
C PRO A 205 3.81 12.63 -32.53
N PRO A 206 4.27 12.45 -33.80
CA PRO A 206 5.30 11.46 -34.15
C PRO A 206 6.66 11.71 -33.50
N ASP A 207 6.93 12.91 -33.08
CA ASP A 207 8.15 13.38 -32.41
C ASP A 207 8.03 13.41 -30.89
N ALA A 208 6.91 12.92 -30.33
CA ALA A 208 6.74 12.83 -28.89
C ALA A 208 7.80 11.93 -28.24
N ASP A 209 8.28 12.34 -27.08
CA ASP A 209 9.19 11.53 -26.28
C ASP A 209 8.46 10.33 -25.68
N VAL A 210 8.69 9.15 -26.31
CA VAL A 210 8.05 7.90 -25.91
C VAL A 210 8.57 7.40 -24.55
N GLU A 211 9.82 7.71 -24.21
CA GLU A 211 10.43 7.32 -22.93
C GLU A 211 9.82 8.12 -21.78
N GLU A 212 9.72 9.44 -21.93
CA GLU A 212 9.07 10.33 -20.98
C GLU A 212 7.60 9.95 -20.74
N LEU A 213 6.86 9.62 -21.84
CA LEU A 213 5.49 9.12 -21.77
C LEU A 213 5.39 7.75 -21.08
N ALA A 214 6.34 6.85 -21.30
CA ALA A 214 6.35 5.53 -20.66
C ALA A 214 6.67 5.61 -19.17
N GLU A 215 7.53 6.55 -18.77
CA GLU A 215 7.84 6.83 -17.37
C GLU A 215 6.74 7.62 -16.64
N GLY A 216 5.76 8.13 -17.36
CA GLY A 216 4.66 8.92 -16.77
C GLY A 216 5.03 10.34 -16.39
N ARG A 217 6.16 10.87 -16.88
CA ARG A 217 6.70 12.20 -16.52
C ARG A 217 6.34 13.32 -17.48
N HIS A 218 5.69 12.98 -18.58
CA HIS A 218 5.32 13.96 -19.59
C HIS A 218 4.35 15.01 -19.03
N TRP A 219 4.48 16.27 -19.47
CA TRP A 219 3.68 17.41 -18.97
C TRP A 219 2.17 17.14 -18.98
N ALA A 220 1.66 16.41 -19.98
CA ALA A 220 0.24 16.07 -20.08
C ALA A 220 -0.20 15.06 -19.01
N GLN A 221 0.69 14.10 -18.64
CA GLN A 221 0.44 13.17 -17.52
C GLN A 221 0.55 13.90 -16.18
N HIS A 222 1.55 14.77 -16.05
CA HIS A 222 1.73 15.64 -14.88
C HIS A 222 0.49 16.51 -14.63
N ARG A 223 -0.10 17.11 -15.68
CA ARG A 223 -1.35 17.88 -15.59
C ARG A 223 -2.50 17.08 -14.96
N LEU A 224 -2.70 15.85 -15.43
CA LEU A 224 -3.77 14.99 -14.93
C LEU A 224 -3.46 14.43 -13.55
N ALA A 225 -2.23 14.04 -13.30
CA ALA A 225 -1.78 13.57 -11.98
C ALA A 225 -1.95 14.64 -10.89
N PHE A 226 -1.61 15.90 -11.21
CA PHE A 226 -1.84 17.03 -10.30
C PHE A 226 -3.33 17.19 -9.95
N GLU A 227 -4.23 17.17 -10.93
CA GLU A 227 -5.67 17.30 -10.69
C GLU A 227 -6.24 16.13 -9.91
N GLU A 228 -5.79 14.90 -10.18
CA GLU A 228 -6.21 13.72 -9.46
C GLU A 228 -5.77 13.75 -7.99
N LEU A 229 -4.50 14.09 -7.73
CA LEU A 229 -3.95 14.24 -6.38
C LEU A 229 -4.63 15.40 -5.62
N LEU A 230 -4.87 16.52 -6.30
CA LEU A 230 -5.61 17.67 -5.75
C LEU A 230 -7.02 17.25 -5.32
N THR A 231 -7.71 16.53 -6.19
CA THR A 231 -9.06 16.05 -5.89
C THR A 231 -9.08 15.09 -4.72
N HIS A 232 -8.09 14.21 -4.64
CA HIS A 232 -7.92 13.33 -3.49
C HIS A 232 -7.68 14.13 -2.20
N GLN A 233 -6.77 15.10 -2.23
CA GLN A 233 -6.49 15.97 -1.08
C GLN A 233 -7.74 16.74 -0.63
N LEU A 234 -8.50 17.30 -1.55
CA LEU A 234 -9.76 17.98 -1.26
C LEU A 234 -10.80 17.04 -0.61
N SER A 235 -10.88 15.79 -1.06
CA SER A 235 -11.80 14.81 -0.45
C SER A 235 -11.44 14.51 0.99
N LEU A 236 -10.14 14.38 1.30
CA LEU A 236 -9.65 14.14 2.66
C LEU A 236 -9.84 15.38 3.56
N GLN A 237 -9.57 16.58 3.05
CA GLN A 237 -9.83 17.82 3.80
C GLN A 237 -11.32 18.01 4.12
N ARG A 238 -12.20 17.71 3.18
CA ARG A 238 -13.65 17.76 3.39
C ARG A 238 -14.13 16.76 4.45
N LEU A 239 -13.57 15.55 4.45
CA LEU A 239 -13.81 14.57 5.51
C LEU A 239 -13.33 15.09 6.87
N ARG A 240 -12.14 15.71 6.90
CA ARG A 240 -11.58 16.33 8.11
C ARG A 240 -12.47 17.45 8.65
N GLU A 241 -12.96 18.34 7.77
CA GLU A 241 -13.90 19.40 8.14
C GLU A 241 -15.21 18.85 8.70
N GLN A 242 -15.78 17.82 8.08
CA GLN A 242 -16.98 17.15 8.58
C GLN A 242 -16.79 16.53 9.97
N VAL A 243 -15.61 16.01 10.24
CA VAL A 243 -15.26 15.48 11.56
C VAL A 243 -15.05 16.61 12.57
N ARG A 244 -14.31 17.66 12.21
CA ARG A 244 -14.09 18.83 13.07
C ARG A 244 -15.35 19.61 13.37
N ALA A 245 -16.35 19.56 12.49
CA ALA A 245 -17.67 20.13 12.75
C ALA A 245 -18.45 19.42 13.87
N GLN A 246 -18.03 18.21 14.25
CA GLN A 246 -18.58 17.50 15.42
C GLN A 246 -17.97 18.10 16.70
N GLN A 247 -18.71 18.05 17.78
CA GLN A 247 -18.22 18.48 19.08
C GLN A 247 -17.57 17.32 19.85
N ALA A 248 -16.49 17.59 20.54
CA ALA A 248 -15.82 16.68 21.47
C ALA A 248 -15.79 17.26 22.88
N PRO A 249 -15.66 16.43 23.92
CA PRO A 249 -15.46 16.94 25.28
C PRO A 249 -14.08 17.62 25.41
N ALA A 250 -14.04 18.91 25.68
CA ALA A 250 -12.79 19.60 25.97
C ALA A 250 -12.19 19.04 27.28
N LEU A 251 -11.00 18.46 27.21
CA LEU A 251 -10.29 17.85 28.32
C LEU A 251 -9.21 18.81 28.82
N PRO A 252 -9.36 19.48 29.96
CA PRO A 252 -8.35 20.42 30.42
C PRO A 252 -7.01 19.72 30.70
N PRO A 253 -5.86 20.43 30.57
CA PRO A 253 -4.55 19.86 30.86
C PRO A 253 -4.50 19.29 32.28
N ALA A 254 -4.19 18.01 32.37
CA ALA A 254 -4.06 17.30 33.63
C ALA A 254 -2.70 17.57 34.29
N GLN A 255 -2.68 17.65 35.60
CA GLN A 255 -1.45 17.88 36.37
C GLN A 255 -1.18 16.78 37.39
N LYS A 256 -2.18 16.37 38.13
CA LYS A 256 -2.05 15.44 39.24
C LYS A 256 -1.70 14.03 38.83
N LEU A 257 -2.52 13.42 37.98
CA LEU A 257 -2.35 12.02 37.57
C LEU A 257 -1.09 11.82 36.69
N PRO A 258 -0.78 12.69 35.70
CA PRO A 258 0.46 12.60 34.94
C PRO A 258 1.72 12.75 35.79
N GLN A 259 1.77 13.66 36.76
CA GLN A 259 2.91 13.82 37.65
C GLN A 259 3.12 12.57 38.50
N GLN A 260 2.07 12.02 39.09
CA GLN A 260 2.15 10.78 39.88
C GLN A 260 2.57 9.58 39.02
N TYR A 261 2.07 9.48 37.81
CA TYR A 261 2.46 8.44 36.85
C TYR A 261 3.95 8.53 36.51
N LEU A 262 4.44 9.72 36.13
CA LEU A 262 5.85 9.94 35.78
C LEU A 262 6.79 9.67 36.95
N ALA A 263 6.38 10.00 38.18
CA ALA A 263 7.15 9.70 39.38
C ALA A 263 7.29 8.18 39.63
N ASN A 264 6.28 7.41 39.24
CA ASN A 264 6.25 5.95 39.39
C ASN A 264 6.85 5.19 38.21
N LEU A 265 7.16 5.86 37.09
CA LEU A 265 7.60 5.21 35.85
C LEU A 265 9.04 4.68 35.92
N GLY A 266 9.88 5.23 36.81
CA GLY A 266 11.28 4.83 37.01
C GLY A 266 12.26 5.34 35.95
N PHE A 267 11.81 6.10 34.95
CA PHE A 267 12.63 6.77 33.94
C PHE A 267 11.98 8.07 33.47
N ALA A 268 12.78 8.98 32.93
CA ALA A 268 12.27 10.23 32.38
C ALA A 268 11.85 10.05 30.92
N PRO A 269 10.74 10.66 30.48
CA PRO A 269 10.37 10.69 29.07
C PRO A 269 11.43 11.36 28.19
N THR A 270 11.62 10.85 26.96
CA THR A 270 12.51 11.48 25.98
C THR A 270 11.96 12.84 25.50
N GLY A 271 12.81 13.66 24.86
CA GLY A 271 12.38 14.93 24.27
C GLY A 271 11.26 14.76 23.27
N ALA A 272 11.33 13.71 22.43
CA ALA A 272 10.26 13.39 21.47
C ALA A 272 8.95 12.99 22.16
N GLN A 273 9.00 12.21 23.25
CA GLN A 273 7.80 11.84 24.01
C GLN A 273 7.16 13.06 24.70
N GLN A 274 7.97 13.99 25.21
CA GLN A 274 7.47 15.23 25.80
C GLN A 274 6.81 16.13 24.75
N ARG A 275 7.45 16.31 23.60
CA ARG A 275 6.92 17.10 22.48
C ARG A 275 5.57 16.54 22.00
N VAL A 276 5.53 15.25 21.67
CA VAL A 276 4.30 14.59 21.19
C VAL A 276 3.22 14.57 22.27
N GLY A 277 3.59 14.37 23.54
CA GLY A 277 2.67 14.46 24.68
C GLY A 277 2.04 15.86 24.81
N ALA A 278 2.81 16.93 24.59
CA ALA A 278 2.30 18.30 24.60
C ALA A 278 1.36 18.59 23.43
N GLU A 279 1.66 18.11 22.22
CA GLU A 279 0.79 18.21 21.04
C GLU A 279 -0.57 17.55 21.30
N ILE A 280 -0.57 16.34 21.84
CA ILE A 280 -1.78 15.60 22.18
C ILE A 280 -2.56 16.31 23.29
N ALA A 281 -1.89 16.80 24.33
CA ALA A 281 -2.52 17.50 25.42
C ALA A 281 -3.21 18.79 24.96
N TYR A 282 -2.61 19.49 24.02
CA TYR A 282 -3.19 20.69 23.40
C TYR A 282 -4.46 20.33 22.62
N ASP A 283 -4.42 19.28 21.78
CA ASP A 283 -5.59 18.86 20.98
C ASP A 283 -6.73 18.35 21.85
N LEU A 284 -6.44 17.58 22.89
CA LEU A 284 -7.44 17.09 23.84
C LEU A 284 -8.17 18.20 24.58
N ALA A 285 -7.54 19.36 24.76
CA ALA A 285 -8.14 20.53 25.41
C ALA A 285 -9.13 21.29 24.50
N GLN A 286 -9.17 20.98 23.20
CA GLN A 286 -10.09 21.63 22.26
C GLN A 286 -11.49 21.00 22.33
N SER A 287 -12.50 21.75 21.88
CA SER A 287 -13.88 21.25 21.72
C SER A 287 -14.11 20.52 20.39
N GLU A 288 -13.10 20.43 19.54
CA GLU A 288 -13.07 19.67 18.30
C GLU A 288 -12.49 18.28 18.53
N PRO A 289 -12.98 17.22 17.86
CA PRO A 289 -12.41 15.88 18.01
C PRO A 289 -10.96 15.83 17.51
N MET A 290 -10.04 15.45 18.38
CA MET A 290 -8.68 15.11 17.98
C MET A 290 -8.70 13.86 17.12
N LEU A 291 -8.02 13.90 15.98
CA LEU A 291 -7.70 12.76 15.13
C LEU A 291 -6.20 12.75 14.89
N ARG A 292 -5.45 12.03 15.72
CA ARG A 292 -3.98 12.08 15.68
C ARG A 292 -3.36 10.71 15.52
N LEU A 293 -2.41 10.61 14.59
CA LEU A 293 -1.57 9.44 14.34
C LEU A 293 -0.20 9.64 14.99
N VAL A 294 0.16 8.80 15.95
CA VAL A 294 1.50 8.74 16.54
C VAL A 294 2.29 7.62 15.88
N GLN A 295 3.33 8.01 15.18
CA GLN A 295 4.28 7.11 14.54
C GLN A 295 5.58 7.04 15.33
N GLY A 296 6.20 5.90 15.34
CA GLY A 296 7.50 5.72 15.97
C GLY A 296 7.94 4.28 15.88
N ASP A 297 9.22 4.07 15.89
CA ASP A 297 9.81 2.75 15.79
C ASP A 297 9.37 1.81 16.92
N VAL A 298 9.59 0.51 16.73
CA VAL A 298 9.33 -0.50 17.78
C VAL A 298 10.12 -0.14 19.04
N GLY A 299 9.40 0.08 20.15
CA GLY A 299 10.01 0.46 21.42
C GLY A 299 10.36 1.95 21.60
N ALA A 300 9.91 2.85 20.73
CA ALA A 300 10.03 4.31 20.92
C ALA A 300 9.19 4.85 22.10
N GLY A 301 8.40 3.99 22.75
CA GLY A 301 7.60 4.37 23.92
C GLY A 301 6.26 5.01 23.61
N LYS A 302 5.64 4.68 22.47
CA LYS A 302 4.29 5.12 22.10
C LYS A 302 3.26 4.90 23.20
N THR A 303 3.35 3.78 23.90
CA THR A 303 2.44 3.43 25.01
C THR A 303 2.54 4.40 26.19
N VAL A 304 3.71 4.98 26.45
CA VAL A 304 3.89 6.00 27.52
C VAL A 304 3.15 7.29 27.14
N VAL A 305 3.25 7.71 25.88
CA VAL A 305 2.52 8.88 25.37
C VAL A 305 1.01 8.63 25.39
N ALA A 306 0.56 7.45 25.02
CA ALA A 306 -0.84 7.05 25.11
C ALA A 306 -1.36 7.03 26.56
N ALA A 307 -0.53 6.61 27.53
CA ALA A 307 -0.87 6.66 28.95
C ALA A 307 -1.04 8.09 29.44
N LEU A 308 -0.17 9.03 29.05
CA LEU A 308 -0.32 10.44 29.38
C LEU A 308 -1.60 11.04 28.83
N ALA A 309 -1.94 10.73 27.58
CA ALA A 309 -3.22 11.11 26.96
C ALA A 309 -4.45 10.53 27.72
N ALA A 310 -4.37 9.24 28.07
CA ALA A 310 -5.40 8.60 28.87
C ALA A 310 -5.59 9.28 30.23
N LEU A 311 -4.49 9.58 30.94
CA LEU A 311 -4.53 10.24 32.26
C LEU A 311 -5.18 11.61 32.20
N GLN A 312 -5.03 12.37 31.13
CA GLN A 312 -5.73 13.64 30.95
C GLN A 312 -7.25 13.45 30.91
N ALA A 313 -7.74 12.47 30.15
CA ALA A 313 -9.16 12.18 30.09
C ALA A 313 -9.71 11.62 31.41
N LEU A 314 -8.92 10.76 32.09
CA LEU A 314 -9.28 10.16 33.37
C LEU A 314 -9.34 11.20 34.50
N GLU A 315 -8.40 12.17 34.55
CA GLU A 315 -8.41 13.26 35.52
C GLU A 315 -9.61 14.18 35.34
N ALA A 316 -10.07 14.36 34.09
CA ALA A 316 -11.29 15.08 33.76
C ALA A 316 -12.58 14.28 34.04
N GLY A 317 -12.49 13.06 34.56
CA GLY A 317 -13.62 12.21 34.95
C GLY A 317 -14.32 11.52 33.77
N TYR A 318 -13.64 11.31 32.67
CA TYR A 318 -14.14 10.59 31.49
C TYR A 318 -13.55 9.19 31.39
N GLN A 319 -14.17 8.36 30.54
CA GLN A 319 -13.69 7.01 30.24
C GLN A 319 -12.76 7.03 29.02
N VAL A 320 -11.80 6.10 29.02
CA VAL A 320 -10.86 5.87 27.92
C VAL A 320 -10.98 4.42 27.46
N ALA A 321 -11.06 4.21 26.16
CA ALA A 321 -11.00 2.88 25.54
C ALA A 321 -9.69 2.70 24.78
N LEU A 322 -8.93 1.64 25.07
CA LEU A 322 -7.76 1.23 24.32
C LEU A 322 -8.02 -0.08 23.59
N MET A 323 -7.81 -0.06 22.30
CA MET A 323 -8.03 -1.19 21.44
C MET A 323 -6.73 -1.68 20.80
N ALA A 324 -6.55 -3.00 20.78
CA ALA A 324 -5.47 -3.66 20.06
C ALA A 324 -6.02 -4.76 19.14
N PRO A 325 -5.33 -5.08 18.01
CA PRO A 325 -5.84 -5.98 16.99
C PRO A 325 -5.88 -7.45 17.42
N THR A 326 -5.03 -7.85 18.34
CA THR A 326 -4.93 -9.23 18.84
C THR A 326 -5.12 -9.30 20.33
N GLU A 327 -5.59 -10.46 20.82
CA GLU A 327 -5.79 -10.66 22.25
C GLU A 327 -4.49 -10.56 23.05
N ILE A 328 -3.39 -11.06 22.50
CA ILE A 328 -2.06 -11.01 23.15
C ILE A 328 -1.62 -9.56 23.36
N LEU A 329 -1.77 -8.71 22.34
CA LEU A 329 -1.42 -7.30 22.44
C LEU A 329 -2.34 -6.55 23.42
N ALA A 330 -3.64 -6.82 23.33
CA ALA A 330 -4.62 -6.24 24.23
C ALA A 330 -4.36 -6.65 25.70
N GLU A 331 -4.04 -7.92 25.95
CA GLU A 331 -3.68 -8.41 27.27
C GLU A 331 -2.41 -7.74 27.82
N GLN A 332 -1.41 -7.56 26.98
CA GLN A 332 -0.20 -6.82 27.35
C GLN A 332 -0.51 -5.36 27.74
N HIS A 333 -1.34 -4.68 26.96
CA HIS A 333 -1.80 -3.34 27.33
C HIS A 333 -2.60 -3.36 28.64
N PHE A 334 -3.50 -4.33 28.81
CA PHE A 334 -4.25 -4.49 30.05
C PHE A 334 -3.34 -4.64 31.26
N LEU A 335 -2.34 -5.49 31.20
CA LEU A 335 -1.38 -5.71 32.28
C LEU A 335 -0.56 -4.44 32.58
N ASN A 336 -0.08 -3.77 31.53
CA ASN A 336 0.70 -2.53 31.68
C ASN A 336 -0.14 -1.40 32.30
N PHE A 337 -1.34 -1.15 31.75
CA PHE A 337 -2.21 -0.10 32.28
C PHE A 337 -2.72 -0.44 33.67
N SER A 338 -3.03 -1.70 33.99
CA SER A 338 -3.40 -2.13 35.34
C SER A 338 -2.27 -1.84 36.33
N LYS A 339 -1.01 -2.17 35.97
CA LYS A 339 0.16 -1.91 36.78
C LYS A 339 0.38 -0.40 37.00
N TRP A 340 0.20 0.42 35.98
CA TRP A 340 0.43 1.84 36.04
C TRP A 340 -0.67 2.63 36.75
N LEU A 341 -1.92 2.19 36.61
CA LEU A 341 -3.10 2.88 37.13
C LEU A 341 -3.48 2.44 38.54
N ALA A 342 -3.12 1.22 38.96
CA ALA A 342 -3.42 0.74 40.32
C ALA A 342 -2.86 1.65 41.44
N PRO A 343 -1.60 2.17 41.37
CA PRO A 343 -1.09 3.12 42.37
C PRO A 343 -1.83 4.46 42.39
N LEU A 344 -2.56 4.78 41.30
CA LEU A 344 -3.37 5.99 41.15
C LEU A 344 -4.84 5.78 41.61
N GLY A 345 -5.19 4.56 42.06
CA GLY A 345 -6.55 4.20 42.48
C GLY A 345 -7.55 4.08 41.33
N LEU A 346 -7.08 3.80 40.12
CA LEU A 346 -7.91 3.70 38.91
C LEU A 346 -7.98 2.24 38.41
N ASP A 347 -9.21 1.78 38.19
CA ASP A 347 -9.48 0.42 37.71
C ASP A 347 -9.41 0.33 36.19
N VAL A 348 -9.04 -0.86 35.70
CA VAL A 348 -9.00 -1.18 34.26
C VAL A 348 -9.94 -2.36 33.98
N ALA A 349 -10.89 -2.19 33.09
CA ALA A 349 -11.77 -3.25 32.62
C ALA A 349 -11.15 -3.96 31.40
N TRP A 350 -11.39 -5.25 31.30
CA TRP A 350 -10.93 -6.10 30.20
C TRP A 350 -12.12 -6.61 29.38
N LEU A 351 -12.07 -6.44 28.05
CA LEU A 351 -13.06 -7.01 27.12
C LEU A 351 -12.42 -7.59 25.87
N ALA A 352 -12.47 -8.90 25.74
CA ALA A 352 -11.99 -9.63 24.57
C ALA A 352 -13.05 -10.57 24.01
N GLY A 353 -12.89 -10.98 22.73
CA GLY A 353 -13.84 -11.86 22.05
C GLY A 353 -14.05 -13.24 22.71
N LYS A 354 -13.05 -13.73 23.44
CA LYS A 354 -13.12 -15.01 24.16
C LYS A 354 -13.95 -14.99 25.43
N LEU A 355 -14.20 -13.82 26.02
CA LEU A 355 -15.02 -13.69 27.20
C LEU A 355 -16.47 -14.10 26.88
N LYS A 356 -17.00 -15.09 27.63
CA LYS A 356 -18.36 -15.63 27.46
C LYS A 356 -19.11 -15.66 28.77
N GLY A 357 -20.44 -15.72 28.67
CA GLY A 357 -21.31 -15.93 29.83
C GLY A 357 -21.19 -14.86 30.92
N LYS A 358 -21.10 -15.28 32.17
CA LYS A 358 -21.08 -14.37 33.34
C LYS A 358 -19.90 -13.40 33.34
N ALA A 359 -18.71 -13.84 32.88
CA ALA A 359 -17.53 -12.98 32.84
C ALA A 359 -17.71 -11.83 31.83
N ARG A 360 -18.31 -12.10 30.67
CA ARG A 360 -18.63 -11.08 29.69
C ARG A 360 -19.68 -10.09 30.22
N ALA A 361 -20.76 -10.60 30.83
CA ALA A 361 -21.78 -9.75 31.40
C ALA A 361 -21.23 -8.82 32.50
N ALA A 362 -20.36 -9.34 33.39
CA ALA A 362 -19.70 -8.53 34.40
C ALA A 362 -18.79 -7.44 33.81
N ALA A 363 -18.04 -7.75 32.75
CA ALA A 363 -17.20 -6.76 32.06
C ALA A 363 -18.06 -5.65 31.41
N LEU A 364 -19.17 -6.02 30.75
CA LEU A 364 -20.10 -5.04 30.15
C LEU A 364 -20.74 -4.15 31.21
N GLU A 365 -21.12 -4.69 32.35
CA GLU A 365 -21.69 -3.95 33.48
C GLU A 365 -20.63 -2.99 34.09
N GLN A 366 -19.39 -3.46 34.24
CA GLN A 366 -18.26 -2.64 34.71
C GLN A 366 -18.02 -1.44 33.78
N ILE A 367 -18.06 -1.65 32.46
CA ILE A 367 -17.91 -0.58 31.45
C ILE A 367 -19.08 0.39 31.54
N ALA A 368 -20.32 -0.10 31.58
CA ALA A 368 -21.52 0.72 31.62
C ALA A 368 -21.68 1.51 32.95
N SER A 369 -21.15 0.98 34.05
CA SER A 369 -21.11 1.70 35.32
C SER A 369 -20.09 2.83 35.39
N GLY A 370 -19.15 2.90 34.44
CA GLY A 370 -18.17 4.00 34.29
C GLY A 370 -16.75 3.64 34.73
N CYS A 371 -16.32 2.39 34.54
CA CYS A 371 -14.92 2.03 34.75
C CYS A 371 -14.01 2.97 33.97
N PRO A 372 -13.00 3.60 34.59
CA PRO A 372 -12.20 4.67 34.00
C PRO A 372 -11.48 4.25 32.71
N MET A 373 -10.77 3.14 32.72
CA MET A 373 -10.01 2.62 31.59
C MET A 373 -10.57 1.27 31.14
N VAL A 374 -10.73 1.12 29.83
CA VAL A 374 -11.20 -0.14 29.22
C VAL A 374 -10.17 -0.57 28.16
N VAL A 375 -9.67 -1.77 28.27
CA VAL A 375 -8.72 -2.34 27.29
C VAL A 375 -9.37 -3.59 26.66
N GLY A 376 -9.23 -3.72 25.36
CA GLY A 376 -9.81 -4.87 24.67
C GLY A 376 -9.43 -4.99 23.20
N THR A 377 -10.10 -5.92 22.53
CA THR A 377 -9.97 -6.16 21.10
C THR A 377 -11.16 -5.50 20.35
N HIS A 378 -11.36 -5.91 19.08
CA HIS A 378 -12.54 -5.54 18.29
C HIS A 378 -13.89 -5.77 19.01
N ALA A 379 -13.92 -6.52 20.10
CA ALA A 379 -15.11 -6.69 20.92
C ALA A 379 -15.66 -5.35 21.47
N LEU A 380 -14.82 -4.33 21.60
CA LEU A 380 -15.21 -2.98 22.03
C LEU A 380 -16.15 -2.26 21.03
N PHE A 381 -16.17 -2.69 19.75
CA PHE A 381 -17.08 -2.11 18.73
C PHE A 381 -18.50 -2.63 18.80
N GLN A 382 -18.74 -3.78 19.44
CA GLN A 382 -20.04 -4.44 19.41
C GLN A 382 -21.11 -3.56 20.05
N ASP A 383 -22.33 -3.57 19.51
CA ASP A 383 -23.43 -2.69 19.90
C ASP A 383 -23.85 -2.83 21.36
N GLU A 384 -23.62 -3.99 21.96
CA GLU A 384 -23.89 -4.25 23.37
C GLU A 384 -22.94 -3.50 24.33
N VAL A 385 -21.77 -3.01 23.84
CA VAL A 385 -20.82 -2.25 24.66
C VAL A 385 -21.29 -0.81 24.77
N ARG A 386 -21.68 -0.40 25.95
CA ARG A 386 -22.16 0.96 26.24
C ARG A 386 -21.22 1.63 27.23
N PHE A 387 -20.66 2.76 26.82
CA PHE A 387 -19.85 3.61 27.70
C PHE A 387 -20.73 4.69 28.34
N LYS A 388 -20.45 5.02 29.58
CA LYS A 388 -21.15 6.09 30.30
C LYS A 388 -20.70 7.47 29.84
N ARG A 389 -19.38 7.69 29.67
CA ARG A 389 -18.76 8.98 29.33
C ARG A 389 -17.45 8.77 28.58
N LEU A 390 -17.48 8.15 27.41
CA LEU A 390 -16.28 7.92 26.60
C LEU A 390 -15.79 9.22 25.96
N ALA A 391 -14.55 9.65 26.26
CA ALA A 391 -13.95 10.85 25.70
C ALA A 391 -12.71 10.59 24.83
N LEU A 392 -12.00 9.48 25.04
CA LEU A 392 -10.80 9.17 24.28
C LEU A 392 -10.81 7.68 23.87
N VAL A 393 -10.51 7.45 22.59
CA VAL A 393 -10.28 6.13 22.02
C VAL A 393 -8.81 6.07 21.56
N ILE A 394 -8.09 5.08 22.05
CA ILE A 394 -6.72 4.78 21.66
C ILE A 394 -6.72 3.50 20.82
N ILE A 395 -6.14 3.55 19.62
CA ILE A 395 -6.09 2.42 18.69
C ILE A 395 -4.63 2.09 18.43
N ASP A 396 -4.20 0.89 18.79
CA ASP A 396 -2.85 0.41 18.50
C ASP A 396 -2.83 -0.45 17.23
N GLU A 397 -1.78 -0.30 16.40
CA GLU A 397 -1.57 -1.02 15.15
C GLU A 397 -2.74 -0.90 14.15
N GLN A 398 -3.09 0.33 13.81
CA GLN A 398 -4.24 0.68 12.97
C GLN A 398 -4.31 -0.09 11.64
N HIS A 399 -3.18 -0.40 11.01
CA HIS A 399 -3.12 -1.04 9.70
C HIS A 399 -3.85 -2.40 9.64
N ARG A 400 -4.21 -2.98 10.79
CA ARG A 400 -4.98 -4.22 10.92
C ARG A 400 -6.49 -4.00 11.10
N PHE A 401 -6.97 -2.74 11.10
CA PHE A 401 -8.38 -2.41 11.28
C PHE A 401 -8.97 -1.74 10.05
N GLY A 402 -10.19 -2.16 9.67
CA GLY A 402 -10.96 -1.53 8.59
C GLY A 402 -11.53 -0.15 9.00
N VAL A 403 -11.84 0.68 7.99
CA VAL A 403 -12.43 2.03 8.19
C VAL A 403 -13.76 1.97 8.96
N GLN A 404 -14.60 0.96 8.69
CA GLN A 404 -15.88 0.77 9.36
C GLN A 404 -15.76 0.58 10.88
N GLN A 405 -14.72 -0.12 11.33
CA GLN A 405 -14.48 -0.38 12.74
C GLN A 405 -14.11 0.90 13.49
N ARG A 406 -13.39 1.82 12.83
CA ARG A 406 -13.03 3.14 13.40
C ARG A 406 -14.25 4.04 13.58
N LEU A 407 -15.15 4.03 12.58
CA LEU A 407 -16.40 4.80 12.62
C LEU A 407 -17.34 4.32 13.73
N ALA A 408 -17.43 3.00 13.97
CA ALA A 408 -18.26 2.44 15.01
C ALA A 408 -17.90 2.94 16.43
N LEU A 409 -16.61 3.16 16.72
CA LEU A 409 -16.19 3.74 18.01
C LEU A 409 -16.53 5.24 18.13
N ARG A 410 -16.53 5.99 17.04
CA ARG A 410 -16.95 7.40 17.06
C ARG A 410 -18.40 7.54 17.51
N GLN A 411 -19.27 6.62 17.08
CA GLN A 411 -20.70 6.64 17.40
C GLN A 411 -20.99 6.29 18.85
N LYS A 412 -20.02 5.76 19.61
CA LYS A 412 -20.15 5.42 21.04
C LYS A 412 -19.82 6.59 21.98
N GLY A 413 -19.71 7.80 21.46
CA GLY A 413 -19.51 9.00 22.25
C GLY A 413 -20.70 9.34 23.15
N ILE A 414 -20.57 10.37 23.95
CA ILE A 414 -21.50 10.77 25.01
C ILE A 414 -22.86 11.14 24.39
N ASP A 415 -23.91 10.38 24.76
CA ASP A 415 -25.31 10.61 24.34
C ASP A 415 -25.50 10.81 22.83
N GLY A 416 -24.61 10.28 21.98
CA GLY A 416 -24.63 10.49 20.54
C GLY A 416 -24.41 11.93 20.07
N ARG A 417 -24.05 12.85 20.98
CA ARG A 417 -23.84 14.27 20.68
C ARG A 417 -22.37 14.68 20.66
N LEU A 418 -21.55 14.10 21.54
CA LEU A 418 -20.12 14.38 21.64
C LEU A 418 -19.33 13.19 21.08
N CYS A 419 -18.45 13.49 20.13
CA CYS A 419 -17.56 12.52 19.52
C CYS A 419 -16.31 12.34 20.39
N PRO A 420 -15.85 11.10 20.69
CA PRO A 420 -14.60 10.91 21.43
C PRO A 420 -13.40 11.31 20.57
N HIS A 421 -12.35 11.85 21.20
CA HIS A 421 -11.05 12.03 20.60
C HIS A 421 -10.46 10.68 20.19
N GLN A 422 -9.66 10.64 19.13
CA GLN A 422 -9.00 9.42 18.65
C GLN A 422 -7.49 9.60 18.57
N LEU A 423 -6.79 8.74 19.27
CA LEU A 423 -5.34 8.61 19.22
C LEU A 423 -4.99 7.27 18.57
N ILE A 424 -4.34 7.34 17.45
CA ILE A 424 -3.96 6.17 16.66
C ILE A 424 -2.46 5.98 16.78
N MET A 425 -2.01 4.75 17.00
CA MET A 425 -0.60 4.41 17.10
C MET A 425 -0.21 3.37 16.05
N THR A 426 0.99 3.46 15.53
CA THR A 426 1.58 2.43 14.68
C THR A 426 3.07 2.25 14.97
N ALA A 427 3.52 0.99 15.01
CA ALA A 427 4.92 0.64 15.13
C ALA A 427 5.62 0.49 13.76
N THR A 428 4.85 0.44 12.68
CA THR A 428 5.40 0.56 11.34
C THR A 428 5.47 2.02 10.97
N PRO A 429 6.67 2.59 10.80
CA PRO A 429 6.78 3.93 10.25
C PRO A 429 6.11 3.98 8.86
N ILE A 430 5.31 5.01 8.66
CA ILE A 430 4.65 5.25 7.37
C ILE A 430 5.51 6.29 6.65
N PRO A 431 5.96 6.02 5.40
CA PRO A 431 6.69 7.01 4.62
C PRO A 431 5.99 8.35 4.58
N ARG A 432 6.74 9.45 4.63
CA ARG A 432 6.15 10.80 4.66
C ARG A 432 5.22 11.06 3.49
N THR A 433 5.60 10.63 2.30
CA THR A 433 4.78 10.74 1.08
C THR A 433 3.44 10.04 1.23
N LEU A 434 3.44 8.84 1.79
CA LEU A 434 2.23 8.08 2.04
C LEU A 434 1.39 8.66 3.17
N ALA A 435 2.03 9.18 4.22
CA ALA A 435 1.34 9.86 5.32
C ALA A 435 0.63 11.13 4.85
N MET A 436 1.26 11.91 3.97
CA MET A 436 0.68 13.13 3.41
C MET A 436 -0.50 12.88 2.46
N SER A 437 -0.59 11.71 1.85
CA SER A 437 -1.65 11.37 0.89
C SER A 437 -2.73 10.49 1.49
N ALA A 438 -2.35 9.36 2.10
CA ALA A 438 -3.30 8.34 2.55
C ALA A 438 -3.88 8.63 3.94
N TYR A 439 -3.20 9.45 4.74
CA TYR A 439 -3.57 9.81 6.11
C TYR A 439 -3.68 11.32 6.32
N ALA A 440 -3.93 12.08 5.26
CA ALA A 440 -4.06 13.54 5.32
C ALA A 440 -5.27 14.02 6.15
N ASP A 441 -6.19 13.11 6.50
CA ASP A 441 -7.27 13.33 7.45
C ASP A 441 -6.82 13.33 8.91
N LEU A 442 -5.58 12.88 9.21
CA LEU A 442 -5.02 12.77 10.56
C LEU A 442 -3.91 13.78 10.78
N ASP A 443 -3.86 14.37 11.97
CA ASP A 443 -2.67 15.07 12.45
C ASP A 443 -1.61 14.03 12.81
N THR A 444 -0.37 14.24 12.39
CA THR A 444 0.70 13.25 12.55
C THR A 444 1.78 13.74 13.49
N SER A 445 2.13 12.92 14.47
CA SER A 445 3.26 13.12 15.40
C SER A 445 4.26 11.99 15.27
N ILE A 446 5.55 12.32 15.30
CA ILE A 446 6.64 11.36 15.11
C ILE A 446 7.47 11.28 16.39
N LEU A 447 7.65 10.04 16.89
CA LEU A 447 8.61 9.71 17.93
C LEU A 447 9.92 9.27 17.27
N ASP A 448 10.81 10.23 17.09
CA ASP A 448 12.10 10.10 16.39
C ASP A 448 13.28 9.85 17.35
N GLU A 449 13.01 9.61 18.62
CA GLU A 449 14.01 9.27 19.62
C GLU A 449 13.74 7.91 20.25
N LEU A 450 14.79 7.12 20.48
CA LEU A 450 14.72 5.90 21.27
C LEU A 450 14.93 6.18 22.76
N PRO A 451 14.25 5.45 23.65
CA PRO A 451 14.45 5.58 25.09
C PRO A 451 15.92 5.34 25.51
N PRO A 452 16.41 6.01 26.57
CA PRO A 452 17.75 5.79 27.09
C PRO A 452 18.00 4.31 27.45
N GLY A 453 19.22 3.82 27.17
CA GLY A 453 19.64 2.44 27.48
C GLY A 453 19.34 1.44 26.37
N ARG A 454 18.76 1.85 25.26
CA ARG A 454 18.57 0.99 24.10
C ARG A 454 19.81 1.01 23.19
N THR A 455 20.36 -0.15 22.87
CA THR A 455 21.51 -0.29 21.97
C THR A 455 21.04 -0.62 20.54
N PRO A 456 21.68 -0.05 19.50
CA PRO A 456 21.41 -0.41 18.12
C PRO A 456 21.61 -1.91 17.89
N VAL A 457 20.71 -2.54 17.15
CA VAL A 457 20.81 -3.95 16.79
C VAL A 457 21.71 -4.11 15.57
N ASN A 458 22.81 -4.84 15.72
CA ASN A 458 23.71 -5.12 14.60
C ASN A 458 23.11 -6.20 13.69
N THR A 459 22.91 -5.89 12.41
CA THR A 459 22.29 -6.81 11.45
C THR A 459 23.37 -7.46 10.58
N LEU A 460 23.38 -8.79 10.54
CA LEU A 460 24.29 -9.63 9.77
C LEU A 460 23.50 -10.40 8.71
N VAL A 461 24.02 -10.44 7.48
CA VAL A 461 23.43 -11.21 6.36
C VAL A 461 24.37 -12.36 6.06
N ILE A 462 23.91 -13.60 6.26
CA ILE A 462 24.73 -14.81 6.18
C ILE A 462 24.02 -15.84 5.30
N ALA A 463 24.77 -16.56 4.45
CA ALA A 463 24.21 -17.65 3.66
C ALA A 463 23.88 -18.87 4.53
N ASP A 464 22.81 -19.58 4.19
CA ASP A 464 22.34 -20.80 4.88
C ASP A 464 23.39 -21.92 4.94
N SER A 465 24.33 -21.97 4.00
CA SER A 465 25.49 -22.85 4.02
C SER A 465 26.37 -22.69 5.28
N ARG A 466 26.22 -21.58 6.01
CA ARG A 466 26.91 -21.29 7.28
C ARG A 466 25.98 -21.39 8.50
N ARG A 467 24.87 -22.12 8.38
CA ARG A 467 23.87 -22.29 9.44
C ARG A 467 24.50 -22.89 10.72
N ASP A 468 25.40 -23.85 10.56
CA ASP A 468 26.05 -24.53 11.70
C ASP A 468 26.90 -23.55 12.54
N GLU A 469 27.59 -22.58 11.87
CA GLU A 469 28.33 -21.54 12.58
C GLU A 469 27.38 -20.63 13.40
N VAL A 470 26.19 -20.36 12.87
CA VAL A 470 25.18 -19.55 13.56
C VAL A 470 24.64 -20.32 14.77
N VAL A 471 24.37 -21.62 14.64
CA VAL A 471 23.91 -22.49 15.75
C VAL A 471 24.97 -22.50 16.86
N GLU A 472 26.23 -22.62 16.54
CA GLU A 472 27.32 -22.60 17.51
C GLU A 472 27.41 -21.25 18.25
N ARG A 473 27.24 -20.16 17.56
CA ARG A 473 27.21 -18.81 18.17
C ARG A 473 26.00 -18.63 19.09
N VAL A 474 24.83 -19.16 18.70
CA VAL A 474 23.63 -19.17 19.56
C VAL A 474 23.88 -19.99 20.84
N ARG A 475 24.50 -21.18 20.73
CA ARG A 475 24.90 -22.00 21.86
C ARG A 475 25.73 -21.18 22.85
N ASN A 476 26.82 -20.60 22.38
CA ASN A 476 27.75 -19.81 23.18
C ASN A 476 27.06 -18.63 23.89
N ALA A 477 26.17 -17.93 23.17
CA ALA A 477 25.44 -16.82 23.75
C ALA A 477 24.42 -17.25 24.81
N CYS A 478 23.71 -18.34 24.58
CA CYS A 478 22.75 -18.89 25.54
C CYS A 478 23.44 -19.47 26.80
N GLN A 479 24.62 -20.07 26.67
CA GLN A 479 25.43 -20.49 27.79
C GLN A 479 25.92 -19.31 28.66
N GLN A 480 26.07 -18.12 28.06
CA GLN A 480 26.38 -16.89 28.78
C GLN A 480 25.13 -16.23 29.43
N GLY A 481 24.00 -16.93 29.47
CA GLY A 481 22.76 -16.45 30.05
C GLY A 481 21.90 -15.57 29.17
N ARG A 482 22.20 -15.46 27.88
CA ARG A 482 21.37 -14.70 26.90
C ARG A 482 20.24 -15.58 26.38
N GLN A 483 19.23 -14.94 25.79
CA GLN A 483 18.15 -15.64 25.11
C GLN A 483 18.12 -15.29 23.63
N ALA A 484 17.64 -16.22 22.82
CA ALA A 484 17.58 -16.08 21.37
C ALA A 484 16.19 -16.42 20.80
N TYR A 485 15.81 -15.70 19.76
CA TYR A 485 14.71 -16.05 18.87
C TYR A 485 15.26 -16.69 17.60
N TRP A 486 14.59 -17.74 17.13
CA TRP A 486 14.83 -18.37 15.84
C TRP A 486 13.54 -18.41 15.04
N VAL A 487 13.44 -17.55 14.00
CA VAL A 487 12.24 -17.37 13.21
C VAL A 487 12.35 -18.14 11.91
N CYS A 488 11.42 -19.08 11.71
CA CYS A 488 11.29 -19.85 10.48
C CYS A 488 10.23 -19.16 9.58
N THR A 489 10.63 -18.84 8.36
CA THR A 489 9.74 -18.29 7.35
C THR A 489 9.45 -19.33 6.28
N LEU A 490 8.34 -19.16 5.57
CA LEU A 490 7.81 -20.15 4.62
C LEU A 490 8.62 -20.33 3.33
N ILE A 491 8.48 -21.56 2.78
CA ILE A 491 8.85 -21.92 1.40
C ILE A 491 7.66 -21.77 0.42
N GLU A 492 6.41 -21.90 0.88
CA GLU A 492 5.18 -21.77 0.06
C GLU A 492 4.04 -21.09 0.84
N GLU A 493 3.02 -20.58 0.16
CA GLU A 493 1.88 -19.80 0.72
C GLU A 493 0.93 -20.59 1.64
N SER A 494 1.33 -21.73 2.18
CA SER A 494 0.53 -22.59 3.05
C SER A 494 0.97 -22.46 4.51
N GLU A 495 0.05 -22.05 5.37
CA GLU A 495 0.23 -22.01 6.84
C GLU A 495 0.63 -23.38 7.41
N GLU A 496 0.27 -24.44 6.72
CA GLU A 496 0.57 -25.83 7.06
C GLU A 496 2.05 -26.16 6.95
N LEU A 497 2.68 -25.76 5.86
CA LEU A 497 4.10 -25.94 5.61
C LEU A 497 4.99 -25.07 6.50
N THR A 498 4.50 -23.87 6.91
CA THR A 498 5.21 -23.01 7.87
C THR A 498 5.33 -23.68 9.23
N CYS A 499 4.25 -24.28 9.70
CA CYS A 499 4.25 -24.97 10.98
C CYS A 499 5.19 -26.17 10.95
N GLN A 500 5.19 -26.95 9.86
CA GLN A 500 6.10 -28.09 9.67
C GLN A 500 7.56 -27.66 9.63
N ALA A 501 7.88 -26.56 8.92
CA ALA A 501 9.24 -26.03 8.88
C ALA A 501 9.73 -25.60 10.28
N ALA A 502 8.88 -24.96 11.08
CA ALA A 502 9.21 -24.58 12.44
C ALA A 502 9.35 -25.80 13.37
N GLU A 503 8.52 -26.82 13.22
CA GLU A 503 8.61 -28.07 13.95
C GLU A 503 9.92 -28.83 13.61
N THR A 504 10.27 -28.93 12.31
CA THR A 504 11.53 -29.53 11.86
C THR A 504 12.74 -28.76 12.38
N SER A 505 12.75 -27.43 12.27
CA SER A 505 13.85 -26.63 12.83
C SER A 505 13.94 -26.75 14.37
N PHE A 506 12.79 -26.88 15.05
CA PHE A 506 12.76 -27.10 16.48
C PHE A 506 13.39 -28.45 16.85
N GLU A 507 13.09 -29.54 16.14
CA GLU A 507 13.68 -30.87 16.37
C GLU A 507 15.18 -30.85 16.12
N GLU A 508 15.63 -30.29 14.98
CA GLU A 508 17.04 -30.14 14.62
C GLU A 508 17.83 -29.35 15.66
N LEU A 509 17.30 -28.16 16.05
CA LEU A 509 17.95 -27.29 17.03
C LEU A 509 17.94 -27.89 18.42
N SER A 510 16.88 -28.59 18.81
CA SER A 510 16.83 -29.31 20.09
C SER A 510 17.85 -30.44 20.16
N ALA A 511 18.04 -31.17 19.04
CA ALA A 511 19.07 -32.22 18.96
C ALA A 511 20.48 -31.62 18.94
N ALA A 512 20.71 -30.55 18.20
CA ALA A 512 22.01 -29.89 18.12
C ALA A 512 22.41 -29.18 19.43
N LEU A 513 21.43 -28.60 20.14
CA LEU A 513 21.62 -27.79 21.35
C LEU A 513 21.10 -28.50 22.61
N GLY A 514 21.31 -29.82 22.74
CA GLY A 514 20.73 -30.68 23.79
C GLY A 514 20.94 -30.22 25.25
N GLU A 515 21.85 -29.28 25.47
CA GLU A 515 22.13 -28.63 26.77
C GLU A 515 21.17 -27.45 27.05
N LEU A 516 20.50 -26.91 26.02
CA LEU A 516 19.61 -25.75 26.13
C LEU A 516 18.15 -26.19 26.12
N ARG A 517 17.33 -25.46 26.83
CA ARG A 517 15.88 -25.63 26.73
C ARG A 517 15.35 -24.80 25.56
N VAL A 518 14.82 -25.49 24.56
CA VAL A 518 14.26 -24.90 23.37
C VAL A 518 12.72 -24.92 23.45
N GLY A 519 12.06 -23.82 23.16
CA GLY A 519 10.61 -23.73 23.07
C GLY A 519 10.18 -23.59 21.62
N LEU A 520 8.91 -23.95 21.29
CA LEU A 520 8.31 -23.83 19.98
C LEU A 520 7.01 -23.04 20.06
N ILE A 521 6.83 -22.07 19.13
CA ILE A 521 5.55 -21.34 18.93
C ILE A 521 5.25 -21.23 17.44
N HIS A 522 4.06 -21.67 17.03
CA HIS A 522 3.57 -21.53 15.66
C HIS A 522 2.06 -21.25 15.59
N GLY A 523 1.55 -20.90 14.41
CA GLY A 523 0.16 -20.45 14.18
C GLY A 523 -0.91 -21.39 14.73
N ARG A 524 -0.74 -22.69 14.56
CA ARG A 524 -1.71 -23.75 14.93
C ARG A 524 -1.82 -24.07 16.42
N MET A 525 -0.86 -23.65 17.25
CA MET A 525 -0.94 -23.89 18.70
C MET A 525 -2.13 -23.15 19.30
N LYS A 526 -2.74 -23.77 20.33
CA LYS A 526 -3.80 -23.11 21.08
C LYS A 526 -3.25 -21.87 21.82
N PRO A 527 -4.05 -20.82 21.95
CA PRO A 527 -3.60 -19.60 22.62
C PRO A 527 -3.06 -19.79 24.03
N ALA A 528 -3.64 -20.70 24.81
CA ALA A 528 -3.15 -21.02 26.15
C ALA A 528 -1.74 -21.68 26.14
N GLU A 529 -1.48 -22.53 25.15
CA GLU A 529 -0.17 -23.16 24.95
C GLU A 529 0.89 -22.12 24.56
N LYS A 530 0.52 -21.21 23.61
CA LYS A 530 1.38 -20.10 23.22
C LYS A 530 1.74 -19.21 24.41
N ALA A 531 0.75 -18.86 25.22
CA ALA A 531 0.95 -18.04 26.42
C ALA A 531 1.89 -18.75 27.44
N ALA A 532 1.70 -20.03 27.68
CA ALA A 532 2.54 -20.79 28.59
C ALA A 532 4.02 -20.84 28.15
N VAL A 533 4.27 -21.12 26.85
CA VAL A 533 5.65 -21.14 26.30
C VAL A 533 6.28 -19.75 26.35
N MET A 534 5.52 -18.70 26.05
CA MET A 534 6.01 -17.31 26.15
C MET A 534 6.34 -16.90 27.57
N ASP A 535 5.54 -17.31 28.55
CA ASP A 535 5.81 -17.06 29.97
C ASP A 535 7.07 -17.76 30.43
N GLU A 536 7.28 -19.01 30.03
CA GLU A 536 8.52 -19.75 30.34
C GLU A 536 9.73 -19.07 29.68
N PHE A 537 9.61 -18.59 28.45
CA PHE A 537 10.68 -17.87 27.80
C PHE A 537 10.96 -16.53 28.50
N LYS A 538 9.93 -15.77 28.85
CA LYS A 538 10.04 -14.51 29.59
C LYS A 538 10.67 -14.68 30.98
N GLN A 539 10.40 -15.80 31.64
CA GLN A 539 11.00 -16.17 32.96
C GLN A 539 12.45 -16.69 32.83
N GLY A 540 12.99 -16.78 31.60
CA GLY A 540 14.35 -17.31 31.37
C GLY A 540 14.48 -18.82 31.49
N LYS A 541 13.37 -19.56 31.64
CA LYS A 541 13.37 -21.02 31.67
C LYS A 541 13.72 -21.66 30.34
N LEU A 542 13.39 -20.97 29.23
CA LEU A 542 13.77 -21.33 27.86
C LEU A 542 14.86 -20.36 27.39
N GLN A 543 15.93 -20.89 26.79
CA GLN A 543 17.04 -20.10 26.27
C GLN A 543 16.88 -19.77 24.78
N LEU A 544 16.23 -20.67 24.03
CA LEU A 544 15.95 -20.49 22.60
C LEU A 544 14.46 -20.67 22.36
N LEU A 545 13.88 -19.75 21.59
CA LEU A 545 12.50 -19.82 21.14
C LEU A 545 12.45 -19.94 19.62
N VAL A 546 12.05 -21.10 19.10
CA VAL A 546 11.78 -21.33 17.70
C VAL A 546 10.34 -20.89 17.42
N ALA A 547 10.14 -20.07 16.39
CA ALA A 547 8.82 -19.56 16.11
C ALA A 547 8.62 -19.30 14.62
N THR A 548 7.35 -19.24 14.20
CA THR A 548 6.97 -18.63 12.93
C THR A 548 6.84 -17.11 13.10
N THR A 549 6.44 -16.39 12.06
CA THR A 549 6.21 -14.93 12.09
C THR A 549 5.17 -14.47 13.14
N VAL A 550 4.49 -15.38 13.80
CA VAL A 550 3.53 -15.09 14.89
C VAL A 550 4.13 -14.25 16.03
N ILE A 551 5.46 -14.25 16.21
CA ILE A 551 6.15 -13.39 17.21
C ILE A 551 6.29 -11.92 16.76
N GLU A 552 5.79 -11.52 15.61
CA GLU A 552 5.66 -10.10 15.25
C GLU A 552 4.83 -9.33 16.29
N VAL A 553 4.00 -10.03 17.09
CA VAL A 553 3.05 -9.45 18.02
C VAL A 553 3.54 -9.55 19.47
N GLY A 554 4.10 -8.48 19.97
CA GLY A 554 3.80 -7.90 21.28
C GLY A 554 4.53 -8.37 22.54
N VAL A 555 5.39 -9.38 22.61
CA VAL A 555 5.99 -9.75 23.91
C VAL A 555 7.38 -9.16 24.09
N ASP A 556 7.57 -8.46 25.23
CA ASP A 556 8.85 -7.86 25.61
C ASP A 556 9.67 -8.86 26.46
N VAL A 557 10.86 -9.24 25.96
CA VAL A 557 11.83 -10.09 26.66
C VAL A 557 13.18 -9.37 26.68
N PRO A 558 13.49 -8.60 27.73
CA PRO A 558 14.70 -7.77 27.79
C PRO A 558 16.01 -8.56 27.65
N ASN A 559 16.04 -9.84 28.05
CA ASN A 559 17.20 -10.70 27.97
C ASN A 559 17.43 -11.33 26.59
N ALA A 560 16.46 -11.23 25.67
CA ALA A 560 16.61 -11.70 24.30
C ALA A 560 17.49 -10.73 23.50
N SER A 561 18.70 -11.14 23.19
CA SER A 561 19.73 -10.35 22.50
C SER A 561 20.07 -10.85 21.10
N LEU A 562 19.53 -12.00 20.70
CA LEU A 562 19.76 -12.61 19.39
C LEU A 562 18.44 -12.86 18.69
N MET A 563 18.37 -12.46 17.43
CA MET A 563 17.29 -12.75 16.51
C MET A 563 17.86 -13.41 15.27
N ILE A 564 17.50 -14.64 14.99
CA ILE A 564 17.86 -15.37 13.78
C ILE A 564 16.61 -15.49 12.92
N ILE A 565 16.69 -15.11 11.64
CA ILE A 565 15.58 -15.19 10.69
C ILE A 565 16.03 -16.04 9.50
N GLU A 566 15.42 -17.20 9.32
CA GLU A 566 15.65 -18.08 8.16
C GLU A 566 14.82 -17.61 6.96
N ASN A 567 15.40 -17.68 5.76
CA ASN A 567 14.83 -17.26 4.49
C ASN A 567 14.23 -15.83 4.52
N PRO A 568 15.00 -14.82 5.00
CA PRO A 568 14.51 -13.45 5.16
C PRO A 568 14.09 -12.79 3.83
N GLU A 569 14.61 -13.28 2.69
CA GLU A 569 14.26 -12.81 1.35
C GLU A 569 12.78 -12.96 1.00
N ARG A 570 12.03 -13.72 1.79
CA ARG A 570 10.59 -13.96 1.63
C ARG A 570 9.73 -12.99 2.41
N LEU A 571 10.31 -12.30 3.38
CA LEU A 571 9.62 -11.31 4.19
C LEU A 571 9.75 -9.91 3.59
N GLY A 572 8.75 -9.08 3.84
CA GLY A 572 8.84 -7.66 3.56
C GLY A 572 9.78 -6.93 4.51
N LEU A 573 10.31 -5.78 4.08
CA LEU A 573 11.20 -4.96 4.91
C LEU A 573 10.55 -4.55 6.24
N ALA A 574 9.27 -4.18 6.22
CA ALA A 574 8.52 -3.83 7.43
C ALA A 574 8.48 -5.01 8.43
N GLN A 575 8.26 -6.24 7.96
CA GLN A 575 8.23 -7.43 8.82
C GLN A 575 9.61 -7.74 9.40
N LEU A 576 10.65 -7.69 8.57
CA LEU A 576 12.04 -7.86 9.01
C LEU A 576 12.42 -6.83 10.07
N HIS A 577 12.01 -5.57 9.87
CA HIS A 577 12.24 -4.50 10.82
C HIS A 577 11.50 -4.72 12.15
N GLN A 578 10.24 -5.14 12.11
CA GLN A 578 9.46 -5.46 13.31
C GLN A 578 10.08 -6.62 14.11
N LEU A 579 10.52 -7.68 13.42
CA LEU A 579 11.20 -8.82 14.04
C LEU A 579 12.54 -8.37 14.66
N ARG A 580 13.35 -7.61 13.95
CA ARG A 580 14.60 -7.03 14.48
C ARG A 580 14.36 -6.22 15.74
N GLY A 581 13.27 -5.45 15.78
CA GLY A 581 12.89 -4.63 16.94
C GLY A 581 12.48 -5.43 18.20
N ARG A 582 12.37 -6.78 18.10
CA ARG A 582 12.09 -7.65 19.27
C ARG A 582 13.32 -7.88 20.15
N VAL A 583 14.51 -7.62 19.65
CA VAL A 583 15.75 -7.65 20.42
C VAL A 583 16.29 -6.23 20.62
N GLY A 584 17.33 -6.06 21.44
CA GLY A 584 17.90 -4.74 21.73
C GLY A 584 17.13 -3.96 22.82
N ARG A 585 16.37 -4.64 23.67
CA ARG A 585 15.60 -4.03 24.77
C ARG A 585 16.29 -4.07 26.11
N GLY A 586 17.42 -4.78 26.20
CA GLY A 586 18.29 -4.82 27.36
C GLY A 586 19.60 -4.06 27.15
N SER A 587 20.49 -4.09 28.17
CA SER A 587 21.82 -3.44 28.12
C SER A 587 22.86 -4.24 27.31
N ALA A 588 22.57 -5.50 26.93
CA ALA A 588 23.48 -6.35 26.17
C ALA A 588 23.47 -6.00 24.67
N ALA A 589 24.65 -6.04 24.03
CA ALA A 589 24.75 -5.90 22.58
C ALA A 589 23.88 -6.94 21.87
N SER A 590 23.04 -6.49 20.95
CA SER A 590 22.06 -7.35 20.29
C SER A 590 22.36 -7.50 18.81
N HIS A 591 22.06 -8.69 18.28
CA HIS A 591 22.33 -9.04 16.90
C HIS A 591 21.09 -9.63 16.22
N CYS A 592 20.89 -9.23 14.96
CA CYS A 592 19.90 -9.83 14.05
C CYS A 592 20.65 -10.53 12.92
N VAL A 593 20.48 -11.83 12.78
CA VAL A 593 21.10 -12.66 11.74
C VAL A 593 20.03 -13.00 10.70
N LEU A 594 20.24 -12.55 9.49
CA LEU A 594 19.41 -12.83 8.32
C LEU A 594 20.07 -13.98 7.54
N LEU A 595 19.52 -15.19 7.67
CA LEU A 595 20.07 -16.42 7.10
C LEU A 595 19.36 -16.72 5.77
N TYR A 596 19.98 -16.31 4.67
CA TYR A 596 19.37 -16.38 3.34
C TYR A 596 19.73 -17.64 2.55
N HIS A 597 18.80 -18.09 1.69
CA HIS A 597 19.04 -19.16 0.74
C HIS A 597 19.58 -18.63 -0.59
N ALA A 598 20.68 -19.22 -1.08
CA ALA A 598 21.29 -18.84 -2.35
C ALA A 598 20.70 -19.65 -3.53
N PRO A 599 20.54 -19.06 -4.76
CA PRO A 599 20.90 -17.70 -5.14
C PRO A 599 19.81 -16.69 -4.83
N LEU A 600 20.20 -15.51 -4.35
CA LEU A 600 19.26 -14.40 -4.13
C LEU A 600 18.86 -13.74 -5.46
N SER A 601 17.59 -13.40 -5.59
CA SER A 601 17.11 -12.47 -6.61
C SER A 601 17.71 -11.07 -6.41
N GLN A 602 17.67 -10.22 -7.44
CA GLN A 602 18.13 -8.84 -7.32
C GLN A 602 17.37 -8.11 -6.20
N LEU A 603 16.04 -8.20 -6.19
CA LEU A 603 15.18 -7.60 -5.17
C LEU A 603 15.49 -8.13 -3.76
N GLY A 604 15.76 -9.43 -3.63
CA GLY A 604 16.16 -10.04 -2.35
C GLY A 604 17.50 -9.46 -1.84
N ARG A 605 18.49 -9.26 -2.73
CA ARG A 605 19.77 -8.65 -2.37
C ARG A 605 19.60 -7.21 -1.90
N GLU A 606 18.81 -6.42 -2.60
CA GLU A 606 18.53 -5.03 -2.26
C GLU A 606 17.84 -4.92 -0.89
N ARG A 607 16.82 -5.74 -0.61
CA ARG A 607 16.16 -5.78 0.72
C ARG A 607 17.13 -6.10 1.85
N LEU A 608 17.92 -7.13 1.70
CA LEU A 608 18.86 -7.54 2.76
C LEU A 608 19.98 -6.52 2.96
N ALA A 609 20.42 -5.83 1.88
CA ALA A 609 21.37 -4.73 1.96
C ALA A 609 20.81 -3.57 2.79
N ILE A 610 19.56 -3.14 2.53
CA ILE A 610 18.89 -2.07 3.29
C ILE A 610 18.83 -2.42 4.78
N MET A 611 18.42 -3.65 5.12
CA MET A 611 18.35 -4.10 6.52
C MET A 611 19.69 -4.09 7.24
N ARG A 612 20.79 -4.29 6.51
CA ARG A 612 22.17 -4.24 7.04
C ARG A 612 22.67 -2.80 7.22
N GLU A 613 22.31 -1.90 6.29
CA GLU A 613 22.85 -0.54 6.20
C GLU A 613 22.19 0.42 7.19
N THR A 614 20.92 0.23 7.50
CA THR A 614 20.19 1.14 8.40
C THR A 614 19.38 0.41 9.48
N THR A 615 19.30 1.08 10.64
CA THR A 615 18.40 0.70 11.73
C THR A 615 17.18 1.62 11.82
N ASP A 616 17.15 2.71 11.05
CA ASP A 616 16.05 3.67 11.01
C ASP A 616 14.83 3.09 10.31
N GLY A 617 13.74 2.93 11.04
CA GLY A 617 12.48 2.38 10.53
C GLY A 617 11.82 3.26 9.46
N PHE A 618 12.01 4.58 9.48
CA PHE A 618 11.46 5.48 8.46
C PHE A 618 12.18 5.32 7.13
N VAL A 619 13.52 5.24 7.15
CA VAL A 619 14.31 4.96 5.95
C VAL A 619 13.97 3.59 5.37
N ILE A 620 13.79 2.57 6.22
CA ILE A 620 13.39 1.23 5.80
C ILE A 620 12.00 1.26 5.13
N ALA A 621 11.06 2.00 5.71
CA ALA A 621 9.71 2.12 5.15
C ALA A 621 9.70 2.86 3.81
N GLU A 622 10.50 3.91 3.63
CA GLU A 622 10.67 4.59 2.35
C GLU A 622 11.25 3.64 1.30
N LYS A 623 12.28 2.87 1.64
CA LYS A 623 12.87 1.87 0.75
C LYS A 623 11.92 0.70 0.44
N ASP A 624 11.10 0.26 1.40
CA ASP A 624 10.07 -0.76 1.15
C ASP A 624 9.01 -0.25 0.14
N LEU A 625 8.63 1.03 0.26
CA LEU A 625 7.73 1.69 -0.67
C LEU A 625 8.34 1.81 -2.09
N GLU A 626 9.63 2.19 -2.20
CA GLU A 626 10.35 2.24 -3.48
C GLU A 626 10.41 0.86 -4.17
N LEU A 627 10.68 -0.21 -3.40
CA LEU A 627 10.84 -1.56 -3.95
C LEU A 627 9.52 -2.25 -4.32
N ARG A 628 8.43 -1.99 -3.60
CA ARG A 628 7.14 -2.65 -3.82
C ARG A 628 6.13 -1.81 -4.59
N GLY A 629 6.29 -0.50 -4.56
CA GLY A 629 5.29 0.45 -5.00
C GLY A 629 4.13 0.63 -4.00
N PRO A 630 3.38 1.74 -4.13
CA PRO A 630 2.31 2.12 -3.18
C PRO A 630 1.14 1.12 -3.15
N GLY A 631 0.87 0.43 -4.25
CA GLY A 631 -0.25 -0.50 -4.38
C GLY A 631 -0.13 -1.76 -3.50
N GLU A 632 1.05 -2.35 -3.38
CA GLU A 632 1.28 -3.52 -2.53
C GLU A 632 1.36 -3.16 -1.05
N MET A 633 1.96 -2.02 -0.73
CA MET A 633 2.17 -1.60 0.66
C MET A 633 0.86 -1.24 1.36
N LEU A 634 -0.09 -0.67 0.64
CA LEU A 634 -1.41 -0.30 1.16
C LEU A 634 -2.41 -1.47 1.17
N GLY A 635 -2.01 -2.64 0.65
CA GLY A 635 -2.84 -3.84 0.61
C GLY A 635 -4.11 -3.62 -0.20
N THR A 636 -4.01 -3.72 -1.52
CA THR A 636 -5.09 -3.45 -2.49
C THR A 636 -6.42 -4.19 -2.22
N ARG A 637 -6.45 -5.17 -1.33
CA ARG A 637 -7.65 -5.93 -0.94
C ARG A 637 -8.22 -5.58 0.43
N GLN A 638 -7.51 -4.85 1.31
CA GLN A 638 -7.93 -4.66 2.70
C GLN A 638 -8.29 -3.22 3.09
N THR A 639 -7.83 -2.20 2.36
CA THR A 639 -7.92 -0.81 2.84
C THR A 639 -8.88 0.09 2.08
N GLY A 640 -9.46 -0.36 0.95
CA GLY A 640 -10.34 0.53 0.16
C GLY A 640 -9.65 1.82 -0.33
N LEU A 641 -8.32 1.89 -0.24
CA LEU A 641 -7.53 3.04 -0.65
C LEU A 641 -7.47 3.13 -2.17
N LEU A 642 -7.67 4.33 -2.65
CA LEU A 642 -7.83 4.73 -4.04
C LEU A 642 -6.72 4.20 -4.94
N GLN A 643 -7.09 3.41 -5.92
CA GLN A 643 -6.24 3.23 -7.10
C GLN A 643 -6.34 4.51 -7.92
N PHE A 644 -5.24 5.27 -7.96
CA PHE A 644 -5.13 6.41 -8.87
C PHE A 644 -5.17 5.92 -10.31
N LYS A 645 -5.79 6.70 -11.18
CA LYS A 645 -5.89 6.39 -12.61
C LYS A 645 -4.66 6.84 -13.38
N VAL A 646 -4.03 7.92 -12.94
CA VAL A 646 -2.91 8.59 -13.61
C VAL A 646 -1.75 8.83 -12.66
N ALA A 647 -2.03 9.33 -11.47
CA ALA A 647 -1.01 9.66 -10.48
C ALA A 647 -0.34 8.41 -9.91
N ASP A 648 0.95 8.53 -9.61
CA ASP A 648 1.72 7.56 -8.85
C ASP A 648 2.40 8.28 -7.69
N LEU A 649 2.11 7.86 -6.45
CA LEU A 649 2.59 8.55 -5.25
C LEU A 649 4.12 8.60 -5.10
N MET A 650 4.83 7.67 -5.75
CA MET A 650 6.29 7.67 -5.74
C MET A 650 6.86 8.59 -6.81
N ARG A 651 6.37 8.44 -8.02
CA ARG A 651 6.78 9.24 -9.16
C ARG A 651 6.44 10.72 -8.96
N ASP A 652 5.22 10.98 -8.45
CA ASP A 652 4.64 12.30 -8.33
C ASP A 652 4.75 12.88 -6.91
N ALA A 653 5.64 12.33 -6.07
CA ALA A 653 5.86 12.78 -4.69
C ALA A 653 6.17 14.28 -4.58
N ASP A 654 6.91 14.81 -5.56
CA ASP A 654 7.29 16.22 -5.65
C ASP A 654 6.10 17.16 -5.82
N LEU A 655 4.95 16.64 -6.31
CA LEU A 655 3.72 17.42 -6.46
C LEU A 655 2.97 17.62 -5.14
N LEU A 656 3.15 16.74 -4.16
CA LEU A 656 2.33 16.72 -2.94
C LEU A 656 2.33 18.04 -2.14
N PRO A 657 3.46 18.76 -1.97
CA PRO A 657 3.45 20.07 -1.34
C PRO A 657 2.59 21.09 -2.11
N ALA A 658 2.79 21.18 -3.43
CA ALA A 658 2.04 22.06 -4.30
C ALA A 658 0.54 21.74 -4.34
N VAL A 659 0.20 20.45 -4.36
CA VAL A 659 -1.18 19.94 -4.31
C VAL A 659 -1.86 20.35 -3.01
N ARG A 660 -1.17 20.25 -1.87
CA ARG A 660 -1.71 20.67 -0.58
C ARG A 660 -2.00 22.15 -0.52
N ASP A 661 -1.05 22.98 -0.99
CA ASP A 661 -1.19 24.44 -1.01
C ASP A 661 -2.30 24.86 -1.96
N ALA A 662 -2.40 24.21 -3.13
CA ALA A 662 -3.48 24.42 -4.10
C ALA A 662 -4.85 24.00 -3.54
N ALA A 663 -4.94 22.91 -2.77
CA ALA A 663 -6.18 22.46 -2.14
C ALA A 663 -6.67 23.48 -1.11
N GLN A 664 -5.77 24.01 -0.29
CA GLN A 664 -6.12 25.03 0.67
C GLN A 664 -6.59 26.31 -0.03
N ALA A 665 -5.84 26.80 -1.01
CA ALA A 665 -6.22 27.99 -1.79
C ALA A 665 -7.58 27.81 -2.49
N LEU A 666 -7.85 26.62 -3.02
CA LEU A 666 -9.12 26.33 -3.69
C LEU A 666 -10.31 26.37 -2.71
N LEU A 667 -10.16 25.84 -1.51
CA LEU A 667 -11.20 25.89 -0.47
C LEU A 667 -11.45 27.33 0.01
N GLU A 668 -10.41 28.14 0.14
CA GLU A 668 -10.51 29.51 0.64
C GLU A 668 -11.05 30.49 -0.41
N HIS A 669 -10.60 30.37 -1.67
CA HIS A 669 -10.86 31.40 -2.69
C HIS A 669 -11.84 30.93 -3.79
N TRP A 670 -11.93 29.61 -4.08
CA TRP A 670 -12.76 29.08 -5.16
C TRP A 670 -13.58 27.84 -4.73
N PRO A 671 -14.33 27.88 -3.63
CA PRO A 671 -15.03 26.69 -3.09
C PRO A 671 -16.04 26.09 -4.09
N GLN A 672 -16.56 26.88 -5.06
CA GLN A 672 -17.46 26.41 -6.11
C GLN A 672 -16.83 25.42 -7.10
N HIS A 673 -15.49 25.37 -7.20
CA HIS A 673 -14.75 24.45 -8.07
C HIS A 673 -14.52 23.07 -7.43
N VAL A 674 -14.66 22.96 -6.10
CA VAL A 674 -14.36 21.73 -5.35
C VAL A 674 -15.31 20.60 -5.72
N ALA A 675 -16.63 20.84 -5.68
CA ALA A 675 -17.62 19.80 -5.96
C ALA A 675 -17.48 19.21 -7.38
N PRO A 676 -17.32 20.03 -8.45
CA PRO A 676 -17.10 19.50 -9.80
C PRO A 676 -15.83 18.68 -9.97
N LEU A 677 -14.72 19.05 -9.29
CA LEU A 677 -13.48 18.27 -9.29
C LEU A 677 -13.68 16.91 -8.63
N LEU A 678 -14.32 16.87 -7.46
CA LEU A 678 -14.66 15.65 -6.77
C LEU A 678 -15.54 14.73 -7.62
N GLU A 679 -16.58 15.27 -8.28
CA GLU A 679 -17.44 14.51 -9.18
C GLU A 679 -16.69 13.90 -10.36
N ARG A 680 -15.69 14.61 -10.92
CA ARG A 680 -14.93 14.13 -12.08
C ARG A 680 -14.13 12.89 -11.77
N TRP A 681 -13.43 12.88 -10.65
CA TRP A 681 -12.45 11.83 -10.32
C TRP A 681 -13.01 10.74 -9.40
N LEU A 682 -13.96 11.06 -8.52
CA LEU A 682 -14.44 10.20 -7.44
C LEU A 682 -15.85 9.63 -7.65
N ARG A 683 -16.40 9.66 -8.87
CA ARG A 683 -17.76 9.21 -9.17
C ARG A 683 -18.13 7.83 -8.63
N HIS A 684 -17.19 6.89 -8.65
CA HIS A 684 -17.39 5.55 -8.08
C HIS A 684 -16.98 5.46 -6.61
N GLY A 685 -16.45 6.54 -6.04
CA GLY A 685 -15.97 6.65 -4.67
C GLY A 685 -16.93 7.34 -3.70
N GLN A 686 -18.15 7.73 -4.11
CA GLN A 686 -19.15 8.26 -3.17
C GLN A 686 -19.56 7.26 -2.08
N GLN A 687 -19.26 5.98 -2.26
CA GLN A 687 -19.36 4.99 -1.18
C GLN A 687 -18.27 5.14 -0.10
N TYR A 688 -17.14 5.84 -0.39
CA TYR A 688 -16.05 6.04 0.58
C TYR A 688 -16.27 7.21 1.54
N GLY A 689 -17.15 8.15 1.22
CA GLY A 689 -17.55 9.24 2.12
C GLY A 689 -18.66 8.85 3.12
N GLN A 690 -19.22 7.64 2.99
CA GLN A 690 -20.20 7.07 3.91
C GLN A 690 -19.68 5.84 4.66
N VAL A 691 -18.38 5.52 4.50
CA VAL A 691 -17.75 4.38 5.19
C VAL A 691 -16.75 4.85 6.21
#